data_d30698f02bd9eb59a00290ae562839c2
#
_entry.id   d30698f02bd9eb59a00290ae562839c2
#
_cell.length_a   1.000
_cell.length_b   1.000
_cell.length_c   1.000
_cell.angle_alpha   90.00
_cell.angle_beta   90.00
_cell.angle_gamma   90.00
#
_symmetry.space_group_name_H-M   'P 1'
#
loop_
_entity.id
_entity.type
_entity.pdbx_description
1 polymer ?
#
loop_
_entity_poly.entity_id
_entity_poly.type
_entity_poly.pdbx_seq_one_letter_code
_entity_poly.pdbx_strand_id
1 'polypeptide(L)'
;VTKKVFSLDTLPGVQRDGTFLDKNYYTDGRWVRFQRGRPRKVGGYREITGNLAGPSRGIFVNPQNNFNNVFSGYSDGLQKLPIDNNGVGAGIVDMTFTSGFTPNANNLWQFDGFTDTTGSGNNLLLAHPGQNLSDINNSANTPVLGGLINGTSMGKIGVFTLNVTTTTGLATFTVPTTEPVGAGQTITSTAFPPGTTVVSNVSGTVTVDQNATSTGAVDVAFDNNVDVSGGVVSLHPYVFVYGNDGLIRNCAAGNVNDWVSADANEVNVATDKIVQGLAVRGGSNAPSGLFWSLDSLIRVSYNPTTITVGGAPRTLFWRYDIITTQSSILSSQCVIEYDGVYYWIGVDRFLLYNGVVKEIPNNMNQNYFFDNLNYNQRQKIWATKVPRFGEVWWFYPRGDSTECNDAIVYNIRENCWYDAGEALGARRSAGYFSQVFHYPIAASWESNATGGANLFTLTPGSGYTNGTYTLQALTGGTGTGAKATIVVAGGVVTSVTITVRGTGYSVGDQLTAAIPAGANFKITLTKVMTFVSLYQHEIGTDAIKGQSAEAIESYFETNDIGWINGGPTASPGNTPPQGGVGDNVWFHIERVEPDFLQSGTMTLEVIGRPYAQADDKVSQPYEFEPDTHKIDMREQRRECRLRFTSNVAGGDYQLGKVLVNANVGDVRGY
;
A
#
# COMPACT_ATOMS: atom_id res chain seq x y z
N VAL A 1 47.72 35.11 5.22
CA VAL A 1 47.00 33.84 4.97
C VAL A 1 46.04 34.06 3.81
N THR A 2 46.19 33.31 2.73
CA THR A 2 45.33 33.48 1.55
C THR A 2 43.96 32.90 1.87
N LYS A 3 42.90 33.73 1.88
CA LYS A 3 41.54 33.29 2.01
C LYS A 3 41.20 32.37 0.84
N LYS A 4 40.63 31.19 1.12
CA LYS A 4 40.21 30.22 0.10
C LYS A 4 38.69 30.17 0.02
N VAL A 5 38.19 30.18 -1.20
CA VAL A 5 36.76 29.93 -1.51
C VAL A 5 36.67 28.60 -2.23
N PHE A 6 35.78 27.75 -1.80
CA PHE A 6 35.55 26.47 -2.44
C PHE A 6 34.04 26.14 -2.49
N SER A 7 33.65 25.36 -3.49
CA SER A 7 32.28 24.86 -3.61
C SER A 7 32.11 23.57 -2.82
N LEU A 8 30.93 23.38 -2.24
CA LEU A 8 30.53 22.08 -1.70
C LEU A 8 30.10 21.17 -2.85
N ASP A 9 30.76 20.05 -2.99
CA ASP A 9 30.49 19.04 -4.03
C ASP A 9 30.20 17.68 -3.39
N THR A 10 29.12 17.61 -2.59
CA THR A 10 28.59 16.37 -2.01
C THR A 10 27.84 15.57 -3.07
N LEU A 11 28.05 14.25 -3.12
CA LEU A 11 27.37 13.36 -4.05
C LEU A 11 25.89 13.14 -3.65
N PRO A 12 24.98 12.95 -4.64
CA PRO A 12 23.56 12.76 -4.38
C PRO A 12 23.26 11.46 -3.67
N GLY A 13 22.30 11.50 -2.75
CA GLY A 13 21.88 10.39 -1.89
C GLY A 13 22.23 10.62 -0.43
N VAL A 14 21.62 9.87 0.48
CA VAL A 14 21.87 9.94 1.91
C VAL A 14 22.55 8.66 2.34
N GLN A 15 23.81 8.77 2.74
CA GLN A 15 24.61 7.65 3.20
C GLN A 15 24.51 7.53 4.72
N ARG A 16 23.69 6.60 5.19
CA ARG A 16 23.57 6.26 6.61
C ARG A 16 24.68 5.29 7.06
N ASP A 17 25.05 4.35 6.18
CA ASP A 17 26.06 3.34 6.46
C ASP A 17 27.48 3.93 6.47
N GLY A 18 28.36 3.34 7.27
CA GLY A 18 29.75 3.78 7.39
C GLY A 18 29.99 4.89 8.40
N THR A 19 31.25 5.27 8.57
CA THR A 19 31.66 6.34 9.49
C THR A 19 31.63 7.70 8.80
N PHE A 20 31.46 8.78 9.54
CA PHE A 20 31.32 10.13 8.96
C PHE A 20 32.52 10.55 8.10
N LEU A 21 33.75 10.16 8.48
CA LEU A 21 34.96 10.53 7.73
C LEU A 21 35.12 9.76 6.40
N ASP A 22 34.37 8.67 6.22
CA ASP A 22 34.41 7.84 5.01
C ASP A 22 33.28 8.16 4.01
N LYS A 23 32.43 9.13 4.34
CA LYS A 23 31.25 9.49 3.53
C LYS A 23 31.56 10.60 2.52
N ASN A 24 31.22 10.33 1.25
CA ASN A 24 31.26 11.31 0.16
C ASN A 24 29.88 11.83 -0.25
N TYR A 25 28.83 11.22 0.30
CA TYR A 25 27.44 11.57 0.07
C TYR A 25 26.89 12.42 1.22
N TYR A 26 25.69 12.94 1.08
CA TYR A 26 25.01 13.57 2.21
C TYR A 26 24.90 12.60 3.35
N THR A 27 25.20 13.07 4.56
CA THR A 27 25.32 12.19 5.75
C THR A 27 24.01 11.99 6.48
N ASP A 28 23.10 12.95 6.32
CA ASP A 28 21.77 12.92 6.90
C ASP A 28 20.79 13.72 6.04
N GLY A 29 19.49 13.41 6.16
CA GLY A 29 18.43 14.14 5.49
C GLY A 29 17.06 13.74 5.98
N ARG A 30 16.13 14.66 5.89
CA ARG A 30 14.73 14.47 6.24
C ARG A 30 13.85 15.14 5.21
N TRP A 31 12.91 14.42 4.62
CA TRP A 31 11.96 14.91 3.62
C TRP A 31 12.65 15.63 2.45
N VAL A 32 13.76 15.06 2.01
CA VAL A 32 14.63 15.55 0.94
C VAL A 32 14.72 14.53 -0.19
N ARG A 33 14.78 15.01 -1.42
CA ARG A 33 15.03 14.23 -2.64
C ARG A 33 16.20 14.80 -3.41
N PHE A 34 16.68 14.04 -4.38
CA PHE A 34 17.76 14.49 -5.24
C PHE A 34 17.26 14.64 -6.68
N GLN A 35 17.59 15.77 -7.29
CA GLN A 35 17.30 16.08 -8.68
C GLN A 35 18.48 16.82 -9.31
N ARG A 36 18.98 16.34 -10.44
CA ARG A 36 20.19 16.85 -11.09
C ARG A 36 21.40 16.84 -10.13
N GLY A 37 21.52 15.78 -9.34
CA GLY A 37 22.58 15.63 -8.36
C GLY A 37 22.50 16.57 -7.15
N ARG A 38 21.39 17.31 -6.96
CA ARG A 38 21.25 18.32 -5.89
C ARG A 38 20.03 18.06 -5.01
N PRO A 39 20.11 18.36 -3.70
CA PRO A 39 18.98 18.25 -2.79
C PRO A 39 17.86 19.22 -3.16
N ARG A 40 16.66 18.72 -3.02
CA ARG A 40 15.41 19.45 -3.14
C ARG A 40 14.42 18.96 -2.11
N LYS A 41 13.57 19.83 -1.58
CA LYS A 41 12.48 19.44 -0.70
C LYS A 41 11.52 18.49 -1.42
N VAL A 42 11.07 17.44 -0.75
CA VAL A 42 9.96 16.58 -1.20
C VAL A 42 8.67 17.41 -1.14
N GLY A 43 7.76 17.18 -2.08
CA GLY A 43 6.48 17.88 -2.12
C GLY A 43 5.65 17.70 -0.85
N GLY A 44 4.71 18.62 -0.65
CA GLY A 44 3.74 18.57 0.43
C GLY A 44 2.66 17.50 0.22
N TYR A 45 1.69 17.46 1.10
CA TYR A 45 0.54 16.56 0.98
C TYR A 45 -0.73 17.24 1.47
N ARG A 46 -1.85 16.86 0.85
CA ARG A 46 -3.17 17.42 1.16
C ARG A 46 -4.15 16.32 1.54
N GLU A 47 -4.90 16.53 2.60
CA GLU A 47 -5.95 15.63 3.02
C GLU A 47 -7.10 15.61 2.00
N ILE A 48 -7.47 14.40 1.57
CA ILE A 48 -8.67 14.14 0.75
C ILE A 48 -9.87 13.92 1.67
N THR A 49 -9.69 13.14 2.74
CA THR A 49 -10.69 12.88 3.78
C THR A 49 -10.00 12.47 5.07
N GLY A 50 -10.62 12.82 6.20
CA GLY A 50 -10.19 12.40 7.54
C GLY A 50 -11.04 11.28 8.15
N ASN A 51 -11.87 10.58 7.34
CA ASN A 51 -12.92 9.71 7.85
C ASN A 51 -12.79 8.24 7.43
N LEU A 52 -11.61 7.79 6.97
CA LEU A 52 -11.39 6.37 6.74
C LEU A 52 -11.43 5.58 8.06
N ALA A 53 -12.05 4.41 8.02
CA ALA A 53 -12.19 3.54 9.17
C ALA A 53 -10.91 2.77 9.46
N GLY A 54 -10.14 3.23 10.43
CA GLY A 54 -8.90 2.59 10.85
C GLY A 54 -7.77 2.67 9.81
N PRO A 55 -6.56 2.19 10.14
CA PRO A 55 -5.45 2.14 9.20
C PRO A 55 -5.79 1.29 7.99
N SER A 56 -5.60 1.83 6.79
CA SER A 56 -5.76 1.07 5.55
C SER A 56 -4.75 -0.07 5.47
N ARG A 57 -5.19 -1.22 4.97
CA ARG A 57 -4.36 -2.41 4.73
C ARG A 57 -4.30 -2.79 3.26
N GLY A 58 -4.69 -1.88 2.40
CA GLY A 58 -4.65 -1.93 0.96
C GLY A 58 -5.51 -0.82 0.38
N ILE A 59 -5.02 -0.16 -0.65
CA ILE A 59 -5.74 0.88 -1.38
C ILE A 59 -5.75 0.53 -2.86
N PHE A 60 -6.88 0.74 -3.50
CA PHE A 60 -7.04 0.58 -4.94
C PHE A 60 -7.83 1.76 -5.50
N VAL A 61 -7.41 2.28 -6.63
CA VAL A 61 -8.15 3.30 -7.38
C VAL A 61 -8.55 2.71 -8.71
N ASN A 62 -9.85 2.75 -9.00
CA ASN A 62 -10.33 2.22 -10.28
C ASN A 62 -9.90 3.14 -11.44
N PRO A 63 -9.07 2.63 -12.38
CA PRO A 63 -8.67 3.36 -13.57
C PRO A 63 -9.63 3.16 -14.75
N GLN A 64 -10.72 2.40 -14.59
CA GLN A 64 -11.56 1.93 -15.69
C GLN A 64 -12.83 2.77 -15.83
N ASN A 65 -13.14 3.11 -17.08
CA ASN A 65 -14.38 3.77 -17.46
C ASN A 65 -14.64 5.05 -16.64
N ASN A 66 -15.71 5.63 -16.56
CA ASN A 66 -16.01 6.86 -15.84
C ASN A 66 -16.23 6.69 -14.32
N PHE A 67 -15.80 5.57 -13.75
CA PHE A 67 -15.90 5.34 -12.31
C PHE A 67 -14.63 5.77 -11.60
N ASN A 68 -14.71 6.83 -10.83
CA ASN A 68 -13.63 7.33 -10.02
C ASN A 68 -13.91 6.98 -8.56
N ASN A 69 -13.43 5.81 -8.12
CA ASN A 69 -13.61 5.36 -6.75
C ASN A 69 -12.27 4.97 -6.14
N VAL A 70 -12.06 5.37 -4.91
CA VAL A 70 -10.98 4.85 -4.06
C VAL A 70 -11.56 3.77 -3.16
N PHE A 71 -10.98 2.58 -3.21
CA PHE A 71 -11.29 1.48 -2.30
C PHE A 71 -10.20 1.39 -1.24
N SER A 72 -10.60 1.32 0.02
CA SER A 72 -9.71 1.17 1.17
C SER A 72 -10.15 -0.04 1.98
N GLY A 73 -9.34 -1.09 1.94
CA GLY A 73 -9.47 -2.23 2.85
C GLY A 73 -8.80 -1.90 4.18
N TYR A 74 -9.50 -2.09 5.28
CA TYR A 74 -8.97 -1.96 6.63
C TYR A 74 -9.12 -3.28 7.38
N SER A 75 -8.66 -3.37 8.61
CA SER A 75 -8.60 -4.64 9.34
C SER A 75 -9.92 -5.42 9.33
N ASP A 76 -11.07 -4.75 9.45
CA ASP A 76 -12.36 -5.41 9.63
C ASP A 76 -13.33 -5.17 8.48
N GLY A 77 -12.91 -4.62 7.36
CA GLY A 77 -13.85 -4.37 6.29
C GLY A 77 -13.27 -3.64 5.09
N LEU A 78 -14.14 -3.21 4.22
CA LEU A 78 -13.84 -2.52 2.99
C LEU A 78 -14.70 -1.27 2.85
N GLN A 79 -14.08 -0.15 2.50
CA GLN A 79 -14.76 1.11 2.25
C GLN A 79 -14.52 1.60 0.83
N LYS A 80 -15.52 2.28 0.29
CA LYS A 80 -15.45 2.99 -0.98
C LYS A 80 -15.61 4.48 -0.75
N LEU A 81 -14.70 5.27 -1.32
CA LEU A 81 -14.76 6.71 -1.41
C LEU A 81 -15.00 7.08 -2.88
N PRO A 82 -16.24 7.45 -3.29
CA PRO A 82 -16.48 8.01 -4.61
C PRO A 82 -15.75 9.34 -4.74
N ILE A 83 -15.11 9.58 -5.87
CA ILE A 83 -14.41 10.84 -6.19
C ILE A 83 -14.98 11.46 -7.45
N ASP A 84 -15.03 12.79 -7.49
CA ASP A 84 -15.44 13.54 -8.67
C ASP A 84 -14.32 13.65 -9.71
N ASN A 85 -14.59 14.30 -10.83
CA ASN A 85 -13.63 14.50 -11.91
C ASN A 85 -12.44 15.41 -11.51
N ASN A 86 -12.55 16.12 -10.39
CA ASN A 86 -11.47 16.95 -9.83
C ASN A 86 -10.64 16.22 -8.78
N GLY A 87 -10.95 14.93 -8.52
CA GLY A 87 -10.29 14.15 -7.49
C GLY A 87 -10.74 14.47 -6.06
N VAL A 88 -11.90 15.13 -5.91
CA VAL A 88 -12.48 15.45 -4.59
C VAL A 88 -13.42 14.34 -4.16
N GLY A 89 -13.19 13.80 -2.96
CA GLY A 89 -13.98 12.71 -2.39
C GLY A 89 -15.37 13.18 -1.95
N ALA A 90 -16.38 12.34 -2.21
CA ALA A 90 -17.72 12.43 -1.63
C ALA A 90 -17.77 11.67 -0.29
N GLY A 91 -18.97 11.37 0.22
CA GLY A 91 -19.12 10.58 1.44
C GLY A 91 -18.59 9.15 1.30
N ILE A 92 -17.98 8.63 2.35
CA ILE A 92 -17.48 7.26 2.41
C ILE A 92 -18.67 6.29 2.53
N VAL A 93 -18.59 5.18 1.80
CA VAL A 93 -19.57 4.10 1.80
C VAL A 93 -18.90 2.83 2.31
N ASP A 94 -19.45 2.24 3.37
CA ASP A 94 -19.04 0.90 3.81
C ASP A 94 -19.58 -0.15 2.84
N MET A 95 -18.72 -1.04 2.36
CA MET A 95 -19.10 -2.15 1.51
C MET A 95 -19.74 -3.26 2.35
N THR A 96 -20.86 -3.81 1.89
CA THR A 96 -21.51 -4.97 2.51
C THR A 96 -21.01 -6.27 1.89
N PHE A 97 -20.93 -7.33 2.68
CA PHE A 97 -20.54 -8.67 2.21
C PHE A 97 -21.77 -9.56 2.15
N THR A 98 -22.08 -10.10 0.96
CA THR A 98 -23.33 -10.84 0.71
C THR A 98 -23.18 -12.35 0.82
N SER A 99 -21.97 -12.88 0.92
CA SER A 99 -21.71 -14.32 1.04
C SER A 99 -20.48 -14.62 1.88
N GLY A 100 -20.67 -15.40 2.93
CA GLY A 100 -19.68 -16.25 3.61
C GLY A 100 -18.38 -15.63 4.15
N PHE A 101 -18.13 -14.37 3.93
CA PHE A 101 -16.93 -13.68 4.39
C PHE A 101 -17.21 -12.87 5.66
N THR A 102 -16.40 -13.13 6.69
CA THR A 102 -16.41 -12.34 7.94
C THR A 102 -15.10 -11.60 8.07
N PRO A 103 -15.11 -10.26 8.04
CA PRO A 103 -13.90 -9.46 8.25
C PRO A 103 -13.28 -9.71 9.63
N ASN A 104 -11.96 -9.66 9.72
CA ASN A 104 -11.23 -9.75 10.98
C ASN A 104 -10.02 -8.79 11.01
N ALA A 105 -9.47 -8.59 12.21
CA ALA A 105 -8.42 -7.60 12.46
C ALA A 105 -7.06 -7.91 11.77
N ASN A 106 -6.90 -9.09 11.19
CA ASN A 106 -5.64 -9.53 10.60
C ASN A 106 -5.62 -9.48 9.08
N ASN A 107 -6.62 -8.89 8.45
CA ASN A 107 -6.72 -8.82 7.01
C ASN A 107 -5.72 -7.84 6.40
N LEU A 108 -4.99 -8.30 5.38
CA LEU A 108 -4.17 -7.48 4.49
C LEU A 108 -4.78 -7.57 3.08
N TRP A 109 -5.36 -6.46 2.60
CA TRP A 109 -6.17 -6.46 1.40
C TRP A 109 -5.34 -6.38 0.12
N GLN A 110 -5.75 -7.17 -0.88
CA GLN A 110 -5.28 -7.09 -2.26
C GLN A 110 -6.47 -6.82 -3.18
N PHE A 111 -6.23 -6.07 -4.24
CA PHE A 111 -7.27 -5.64 -5.17
C PHE A 111 -6.82 -5.74 -6.62
N ASP A 112 -7.78 -5.98 -7.50
CA ASP A 112 -7.62 -5.74 -8.93
C ASP A 112 -8.97 -5.41 -9.58
N GLY A 113 -8.95 -4.95 -10.82
CA GLY A 113 -10.14 -4.68 -11.62
C GLY A 113 -10.29 -5.73 -12.72
N PHE A 114 -11.52 -6.16 -12.98
CA PHE A 114 -11.84 -7.12 -14.03
C PHE A 114 -13.07 -6.70 -14.81
N THR A 115 -13.07 -6.94 -16.13
CA THR A 115 -14.25 -6.81 -16.96
C THR A 115 -14.80 -8.20 -17.28
N ASP A 116 -15.91 -8.54 -16.64
CA ASP A 116 -16.66 -9.75 -16.97
C ASP A 116 -17.36 -9.55 -18.32
N THR A 117 -17.06 -10.40 -19.28
CA THR A 117 -17.64 -10.31 -20.63
C THR A 117 -18.91 -11.15 -20.79
N THR A 118 -19.33 -11.86 -19.74
CA THR A 118 -20.59 -12.56 -19.72
C THR A 118 -21.76 -11.59 -19.52
N GLY A 119 -22.82 -11.77 -20.26
CA GLY A 119 -24.01 -10.90 -20.18
C GLY A 119 -23.74 -9.45 -20.63
N SER A 120 -23.93 -8.48 -19.72
CA SER A 120 -23.86 -7.03 -20.03
C SER A 120 -22.45 -6.43 -19.98
N GLY A 121 -21.42 -7.19 -19.74
CA GLY A 121 -20.04 -6.67 -19.62
C GLY A 121 -19.85 -5.83 -18.35
N ASN A 122 -19.92 -6.46 -17.20
CA ASN A 122 -19.81 -5.77 -15.91
C ASN A 122 -18.34 -5.48 -15.54
N ASN A 123 -18.08 -4.27 -15.09
CA ASN A 123 -16.80 -3.93 -14.45
C ASN A 123 -16.85 -4.29 -12.98
N LEU A 124 -15.99 -5.21 -12.58
CA LEU A 124 -15.89 -5.74 -11.23
C LEU A 124 -14.65 -5.22 -10.51
N LEU A 125 -14.82 -4.91 -9.24
CA LEU A 125 -13.75 -4.90 -8.28
C LEU A 125 -13.53 -6.34 -7.82
N LEU A 126 -12.31 -6.82 -7.91
CA LEU A 126 -11.85 -8.04 -7.26
C LEU A 126 -11.12 -7.65 -5.98
N ALA A 127 -11.42 -8.32 -4.88
CA ALA A 127 -10.80 -8.07 -3.60
C ALA A 127 -10.55 -9.39 -2.87
N HIS A 128 -9.39 -9.49 -2.25
CA HIS A 128 -9.06 -10.59 -1.37
C HIS A 128 -8.49 -10.02 -0.07
N PRO A 129 -8.93 -10.49 1.12
CA PRO A 129 -8.40 -10.01 2.39
C PRO A 129 -6.93 -10.39 2.59
N GLY A 130 -6.34 -11.12 1.66
CA GLY A 130 -4.93 -11.40 1.56
C GLY A 130 -4.41 -12.25 2.70
N GLN A 131 -3.30 -11.81 3.23
CA GLN A 131 -2.53 -12.55 4.21
C GLN A 131 -2.85 -12.09 5.62
N ASN A 132 -2.56 -12.94 6.58
CA ASN A 132 -2.59 -12.58 7.98
C ASN A 132 -1.45 -11.59 8.29
N LEU A 133 -1.76 -10.45 8.92
CA LEU A 133 -0.77 -9.46 9.37
C LEU A 133 0.27 -10.01 10.35
N SER A 134 -0.06 -11.11 11.05
CA SER A 134 0.81 -11.71 12.05
C SER A 134 1.79 -12.73 11.46
N ASP A 135 1.43 -13.39 10.35
CA ASP A 135 2.24 -14.45 9.77
C ASP A 135 1.98 -14.60 8.26
N ILE A 136 2.96 -14.21 7.46
CA ILE A 136 2.91 -14.32 6.01
C ILE A 136 2.92 -15.78 5.52
N ASN A 137 3.49 -16.70 6.30
CA ASN A 137 3.65 -18.09 5.90
C ASN A 137 2.39 -18.92 6.16
N ASN A 138 1.59 -18.54 7.15
CA ASN A 138 0.45 -19.32 7.61
C ASN A 138 -0.84 -18.52 7.52
N SER A 139 -1.59 -18.73 6.45
CA SER A 139 -2.89 -18.12 6.28
C SER A 139 -3.92 -19.19 5.95
N ALA A 140 -5.07 -19.14 6.61
CA ALA A 140 -6.23 -19.89 6.17
C ALA A 140 -6.68 -19.41 4.78
N ASN A 141 -7.20 -20.31 3.97
CA ASN A 141 -7.87 -19.95 2.74
C ASN A 141 -9.13 -19.13 3.05
N THR A 142 -9.31 -18.04 2.33
CA THR A 142 -10.47 -17.17 2.45
C THR A 142 -11.07 -16.90 1.07
N PRO A 143 -12.37 -16.60 0.98
CA PRO A 143 -13.03 -16.33 -0.29
C PRO A 143 -12.41 -15.15 -1.00
N VAL A 144 -12.26 -15.27 -2.31
CA VAL A 144 -12.03 -14.13 -3.19
C VAL A 144 -13.38 -13.45 -3.46
N LEU A 145 -13.41 -12.15 -3.33
CA LEU A 145 -14.63 -11.35 -3.42
C LEU A 145 -14.68 -10.60 -4.75
N GLY A 146 -15.86 -10.50 -5.31
CA GLY A 146 -16.15 -9.67 -6.48
C GLY A 146 -17.39 -8.83 -6.25
N GLY A 147 -17.39 -7.63 -6.82
CA GLY A 147 -18.55 -6.75 -6.78
C GLY A 147 -18.48 -5.69 -7.87
N LEU A 148 -19.62 -5.11 -8.22
CA LEU A 148 -19.62 -4.01 -9.19
C LEU A 148 -18.81 -2.82 -8.66
N ILE A 149 -17.96 -2.25 -9.49
CA ILE A 149 -17.09 -1.11 -9.12
C ILE A 149 -17.92 0.09 -8.62
N ASN A 150 -19.09 0.34 -9.18
CA ASN A 150 -20.01 1.38 -8.71
C ASN A 150 -21.01 0.88 -7.66
N GLY A 151 -21.00 -0.43 -7.33
CA GLY A 151 -21.86 -1.03 -6.32
C GLY A 151 -21.44 -0.73 -4.89
N THR A 152 -22.18 -1.30 -3.95
CA THR A 152 -21.95 -1.16 -2.51
C THR A 152 -21.85 -2.50 -1.80
N SER A 153 -21.80 -3.61 -2.56
CA SER A 153 -21.74 -4.96 -2.02
C SER A 153 -20.70 -5.80 -2.73
N MET A 154 -20.13 -6.74 -1.99
CA MET A 154 -19.16 -7.73 -2.45
C MET A 154 -19.70 -9.13 -2.13
N GLY A 155 -19.52 -10.07 -3.05
CA GLY A 155 -19.86 -11.48 -2.86
C GLY A 155 -18.68 -12.37 -3.27
N LYS A 156 -18.71 -13.64 -2.86
CA LYS A 156 -17.73 -14.63 -3.30
C LYS A 156 -17.82 -14.82 -4.83
N ILE A 157 -16.68 -14.78 -5.53
CA ILE A 157 -16.60 -15.13 -6.94
C ILE A 157 -16.65 -16.66 -7.12
N GLY A 158 -16.96 -17.10 -8.34
CA GLY A 158 -17.08 -18.53 -8.61
C GLY A 158 -18.38 -19.14 -8.06
N VAL A 159 -19.36 -18.31 -7.67
CA VAL A 159 -20.67 -18.76 -7.18
C VAL A 159 -21.75 -18.25 -8.12
N PHE A 160 -22.61 -19.17 -8.59
CA PHE A 160 -23.77 -18.83 -9.41
C PHE A 160 -24.96 -19.74 -9.05
N THR A 161 -26.18 -19.30 -9.36
CA THR A 161 -27.41 -20.01 -8.99
C THR A 161 -28.22 -20.36 -10.24
N LEU A 162 -28.68 -21.61 -10.30
CA LEU A 162 -29.57 -22.10 -11.35
C LEU A 162 -30.86 -22.63 -10.73
N ASN A 163 -31.99 -22.40 -11.39
CA ASN A 163 -33.24 -23.04 -11.05
C ASN A 163 -33.31 -24.40 -11.73
N VAL A 164 -33.36 -25.47 -10.96
CA VAL A 164 -33.37 -26.84 -11.44
C VAL A 164 -34.57 -27.63 -10.90
N THR A 165 -34.98 -28.68 -11.59
CA THR A 165 -36.00 -29.58 -11.08
C THR A 165 -35.36 -30.82 -10.47
N THR A 166 -35.64 -31.04 -9.19
CA THR A 166 -35.16 -32.20 -8.42
C THR A 166 -36.26 -33.24 -8.23
N THR A 167 -35.87 -34.48 -7.95
CA THR A 167 -36.77 -35.58 -7.59
C THR A 167 -36.24 -36.26 -6.34
N THR A 168 -37.07 -36.36 -5.31
CA THR A 168 -36.72 -37.01 -4.05
C THR A 168 -36.11 -38.39 -4.25
N GLY A 169 -34.98 -38.65 -3.61
CA GLY A 169 -34.28 -39.95 -3.68
C GLY A 169 -33.35 -40.10 -4.91
N LEU A 170 -33.32 -39.14 -5.83
CA LEU A 170 -32.38 -39.14 -6.95
C LEU A 170 -31.18 -38.23 -6.68
N ALA A 171 -30.01 -38.69 -7.10
CA ALA A 171 -28.76 -37.92 -7.08
C ALA A 171 -28.48 -37.21 -8.42
N THR A 172 -29.51 -37.04 -9.27
CA THR A 172 -29.34 -36.44 -10.61
C THR A 172 -30.41 -35.40 -10.88
N PHE A 173 -30.02 -34.35 -11.63
CA PHE A 173 -30.89 -33.32 -12.19
C PHE A 173 -30.29 -32.78 -13.49
N THR A 174 -31.03 -31.94 -14.21
CA THR A 174 -30.57 -31.40 -15.49
C THR A 174 -30.31 -29.89 -15.39
N VAL A 175 -29.27 -29.45 -16.08
CA VAL A 175 -28.91 -28.05 -16.28
C VAL A 175 -28.70 -27.77 -17.78
N PRO A 176 -28.80 -26.52 -18.26
CA PRO A 176 -28.38 -26.18 -19.61
C PRO A 176 -26.90 -26.55 -19.84
N THR A 177 -26.58 -27.05 -21.01
CA THR A 177 -25.20 -27.47 -21.35
C THR A 177 -24.22 -26.30 -21.49
N THR A 178 -24.74 -25.07 -21.52
CA THR A 178 -23.96 -23.83 -21.57
C THR A 178 -23.51 -23.36 -20.18
N GLU A 179 -24.07 -23.94 -19.11
CA GLU A 179 -23.74 -23.51 -17.74
C GLU A 179 -22.45 -24.21 -17.26
N PRO A 180 -21.60 -23.48 -16.53
CA PRO A 180 -20.29 -23.99 -16.10
C PRO A 180 -20.40 -24.90 -14.88
N VAL A 181 -21.18 -25.97 -14.99
CA VAL A 181 -21.35 -26.97 -13.94
C VAL A 181 -20.40 -28.14 -14.18
N GLY A 182 -19.55 -28.45 -13.20
CA GLY A 182 -18.56 -29.51 -13.29
C GLY A 182 -18.25 -30.21 -11.97
N ALA A 183 -17.51 -31.30 -12.05
CA ALA A 183 -17.11 -32.08 -10.88
C ALA A 183 -16.31 -31.24 -9.85
N GLY A 184 -16.55 -31.51 -8.58
CA GLY A 184 -15.88 -30.86 -7.46
C GLY A 184 -16.55 -29.57 -6.96
N GLN A 185 -17.55 -29.04 -7.66
CA GLN A 185 -18.34 -27.92 -7.15
C GLN A 185 -19.19 -28.34 -5.96
N THR A 186 -19.24 -27.52 -4.92
CA THR A 186 -20.17 -27.69 -3.82
C THR A 186 -21.53 -27.09 -4.15
N ILE A 187 -22.63 -27.76 -3.87
CA ILE A 187 -23.95 -27.19 -4.08
C ILE A 187 -24.63 -26.85 -2.76
N THR A 188 -25.40 -25.77 -2.78
CA THR A 188 -26.26 -25.35 -1.66
C THR A 188 -27.67 -25.13 -2.14
N SER A 189 -28.62 -25.85 -1.52
CA SER A 189 -30.04 -25.80 -1.85
C SER A 189 -30.88 -26.34 -0.71
N THR A 190 -32.15 -25.99 -0.69
CA THR A 190 -33.13 -26.62 0.24
C THR A 190 -33.47 -28.06 -0.13
N ALA A 191 -33.15 -28.49 -1.35
CA ALA A 191 -33.44 -29.85 -1.83
C ALA A 191 -32.30 -30.84 -1.63
N PHE A 192 -31.12 -30.40 -1.20
CA PHE A 192 -29.98 -31.28 -0.96
C PHE A 192 -29.40 -31.09 0.44
N PRO A 193 -28.84 -32.15 1.05
CA PRO A 193 -28.13 -32.04 2.32
C PRO A 193 -26.94 -31.05 2.22
N PRO A 194 -26.56 -30.38 3.31
CA PRO A 194 -25.35 -29.54 3.34
C PRO A 194 -24.10 -30.36 2.99
N GLY A 195 -23.21 -29.77 2.19
CA GLY A 195 -21.94 -30.38 1.76
C GLY A 195 -22.10 -31.33 0.56
N THR A 196 -23.23 -31.33 -0.11
CA THR A 196 -23.40 -32.08 -1.37
C THR A 196 -22.47 -31.54 -2.45
N THR A 197 -21.80 -32.45 -3.18
CA THR A 197 -20.84 -32.08 -4.24
C THR A 197 -21.24 -32.68 -5.60
N VAL A 198 -20.89 -31.96 -6.67
CA VAL A 198 -21.04 -32.43 -8.05
C VAL A 198 -19.98 -33.49 -8.33
N VAL A 199 -20.43 -34.69 -8.72
CA VAL A 199 -19.58 -35.83 -9.13
C VAL A 199 -19.26 -35.75 -10.61
N SER A 200 -20.27 -35.45 -11.44
CA SER A 200 -20.10 -35.34 -12.89
C SER A 200 -21.21 -34.50 -13.53
N ASN A 201 -20.91 -33.95 -14.71
CA ASN A 201 -21.88 -33.37 -15.62
C ASN A 201 -21.65 -33.99 -17.03
N VAL A 202 -22.60 -34.70 -17.54
CA VAL A 202 -22.55 -35.32 -18.85
C VAL A 202 -23.71 -34.79 -19.71
N SER A 203 -23.37 -33.91 -20.68
CA SER A 203 -24.34 -33.30 -21.59
C SER A 203 -25.55 -32.67 -20.86
N GLY A 204 -25.29 -31.95 -19.77
CA GLY A 204 -26.29 -31.25 -18.98
C GLY A 204 -26.98 -32.15 -17.92
N THR A 205 -26.66 -33.42 -17.82
CA THR A 205 -27.12 -34.29 -16.72
C THR A 205 -26.06 -34.23 -15.60
N VAL A 206 -26.39 -33.57 -14.51
CA VAL A 206 -25.55 -33.46 -13.31
C VAL A 206 -25.80 -34.60 -12.36
N THR A 207 -24.75 -35.28 -11.93
CA THR A 207 -24.77 -36.28 -10.85
C THR A 207 -24.08 -35.70 -9.61
N VAL A 208 -24.70 -35.82 -8.46
CA VAL A 208 -24.16 -35.39 -7.17
C VAL A 208 -23.96 -36.61 -6.23
N ASP A 209 -23.19 -36.43 -5.18
CA ASP A 209 -22.83 -37.47 -4.21
C ASP A 209 -23.95 -37.80 -3.19
N GLN A 210 -24.99 -36.96 -3.10
CA GLN A 210 -26.10 -37.15 -2.17
C GLN A 210 -27.45 -37.02 -2.90
N ASN A 211 -28.46 -37.77 -2.43
CA ASN A 211 -29.78 -37.73 -3.02
C ASN A 211 -30.58 -36.48 -2.63
N ALA A 212 -31.43 -36.04 -3.53
CA ALA A 212 -32.37 -34.96 -3.25
C ALA A 212 -33.40 -35.38 -2.19
N THR A 213 -33.71 -34.47 -1.29
CA THR A 213 -34.67 -34.65 -0.18
C THR A 213 -36.08 -34.16 -0.52
N SER A 214 -36.24 -33.42 -1.62
CA SER A 214 -37.52 -32.90 -2.08
C SER A 214 -37.64 -32.94 -3.60
N THR A 215 -38.89 -32.98 -4.10
CA THR A 215 -39.22 -32.95 -5.53
C THR A 215 -39.79 -31.58 -5.87
N GLY A 216 -39.31 -30.98 -6.97
CA GLY A 216 -39.84 -29.73 -7.50
C GLY A 216 -38.75 -28.82 -8.05
N ALA A 217 -39.15 -27.65 -8.56
CA ALA A 217 -38.25 -26.61 -9.00
C ALA A 217 -37.64 -25.93 -7.77
N VAL A 218 -36.32 -25.83 -7.74
CA VAL A 218 -35.55 -25.26 -6.62
C VAL A 218 -34.31 -24.54 -7.13
N ASP A 219 -33.94 -23.49 -6.44
CA ASP A 219 -32.69 -22.79 -6.70
C ASP A 219 -31.53 -23.58 -6.07
N VAL A 220 -30.52 -23.85 -6.90
CA VAL A 220 -29.28 -24.51 -6.51
C VAL A 220 -28.12 -23.55 -6.78
N ALA A 221 -27.43 -23.17 -5.71
CA ALA A 221 -26.19 -22.39 -5.82
C ALA A 221 -25.01 -23.36 -5.99
N PHE A 222 -24.21 -23.13 -7.01
CA PHE A 222 -22.97 -23.85 -7.32
C PHE A 222 -21.79 -23.01 -6.88
N ASP A 223 -20.90 -23.56 -6.06
CA ASP A 223 -19.68 -22.92 -5.57
C ASP A 223 -18.45 -23.64 -6.11
N ASN A 224 -17.62 -22.96 -6.86
CA ASN A 224 -16.36 -23.46 -7.39
C ASN A 224 -15.25 -23.56 -6.35
N ASN A 225 -15.52 -23.27 -5.09
CA ASN A 225 -14.59 -23.30 -3.96
C ASN A 225 -13.33 -22.45 -4.24
N VAL A 226 -13.55 -21.20 -4.66
CA VAL A 226 -12.46 -20.24 -4.97
C VAL A 226 -12.01 -19.57 -3.67
N ASP A 227 -11.39 -20.36 -2.80
CA ASP A 227 -10.84 -19.93 -1.52
C ASP A 227 -9.32 -20.09 -1.57
N VAL A 228 -8.57 -19.02 -1.30
CA VAL A 228 -7.11 -19.00 -1.36
C VAL A 228 -6.52 -18.23 -0.18
N SER A 229 -5.22 -18.37 0.04
CA SER A 229 -4.51 -17.68 1.13
C SER A 229 -3.60 -16.56 0.66
N GLY A 230 -3.37 -16.42 -0.63
CA GLY A 230 -2.43 -15.45 -1.22
C GLY A 230 -3.13 -14.18 -1.70
N GLY A 231 -3.82 -14.25 -2.83
CA GLY A 231 -4.46 -13.08 -3.41
C GLY A 231 -5.11 -13.33 -4.76
N VAL A 232 -5.39 -12.24 -5.46
CA VAL A 232 -6.06 -12.23 -6.77
C VAL A 232 -5.36 -11.24 -7.70
N VAL A 233 -5.29 -11.59 -8.98
CA VAL A 233 -4.81 -10.71 -10.05
C VAL A 233 -5.57 -10.97 -11.35
N SER A 234 -5.84 -9.92 -12.10
CA SER A 234 -6.45 -9.99 -13.42
C SER A 234 -5.38 -10.02 -14.52
N LEU A 235 -5.29 -11.12 -15.23
CA LEU A 235 -4.54 -11.22 -16.48
C LEU A 235 -5.54 -11.27 -17.64
N HIS A 236 -6.17 -10.12 -17.89
CA HIS A 236 -7.32 -10.02 -18.81
C HIS A 236 -7.13 -10.84 -20.09
N PRO A 237 -8.12 -11.68 -20.50
CA PRO A 237 -9.47 -11.80 -19.97
C PRO A 237 -9.67 -12.86 -18.85
N TYR A 238 -8.65 -13.22 -18.11
CA TYR A 238 -8.70 -14.23 -17.05
C TYR A 238 -8.49 -13.60 -15.67
N VAL A 239 -9.10 -14.19 -14.64
CA VAL A 239 -8.81 -13.92 -13.24
C VAL A 239 -7.96 -15.05 -12.69
N PHE A 240 -6.87 -14.70 -12.03
CA PHE A 240 -5.97 -15.62 -11.35
C PHE A 240 -6.08 -15.45 -9.85
N VAL A 241 -6.10 -16.57 -9.13
CA VAL A 241 -6.01 -16.63 -7.68
C VAL A 241 -4.84 -17.53 -7.30
N TYR A 242 -4.23 -17.25 -6.17
CA TYR A 242 -3.00 -17.92 -5.75
C TYR A 242 -2.88 -18.03 -4.23
N GLY A 243 -2.04 -18.95 -3.76
CA GLY A 243 -1.92 -19.18 -2.32
C GLY A 243 -0.90 -20.24 -1.91
N ASN A 244 -1.26 -20.99 -0.87
CA ASN A 244 -0.41 -22.02 -0.26
C ASN A 244 0.01 -23.07 -1.29
N ASP A 245 1.10 -23.77 -0.99
CA ASP A 245 1.64 -24.87 -1.80
C ASP A 245 1.90 -24.52 -3.26
N GLY A 246 2.24 -23.25 -3.52
CA GLY A 246 2.50 -22.76 -4.87
C GLY A 246 1.28 -22.78 -5.79
N LEU A 247 0.07 -22.79 -5.22
CA LEU A 247 -1.18 -22.82 -5.98
C LEU A 247 -1.33 -21.60 -6.87
N ILE A 248 -1.59 -21.83 -8.15
CA ILE A 248 -2.10 -20.86 -9.12
C ILE A 248 -3.32 -21.47 -9.79
N ARG A 249 -4.43 -20.76 -9.78
CA ARG A 249 -5.68 -21.20 -10.40
C ARG A 249 -6.30 -20.05 -11.18
N ASN A 250 -6.88 -20.32 -12.34
CA ASN A 250 -7.55 -19.29 -13.15
C ASN A 250 -8.97 -19.70 -13.56
N CYS A 251 -9.84 -18.69 -13.74
CA CYS A 251 -11.15 -18.86 -14.35
C CYS A 251 -11.06 -19.02 -15.86
N ALA A 252 -12.18 -19.36 -16.51
CA ALA A 252 -12.32 -19.27 -17.95
C ALA A 252 -12.31 -17.81 -18.45
N ALA A 253 -11.98 -17.62 -19.71
CA ALA A 253 -11.87 -16.30 -20.31
C ALA A 253 -13.18 -15.51 -20.18
N GLY A 254 -13.10 -14.32 -19.57
CA GLY A 254 -14.20 -13.38 -19.46
C GLY A 254 -15.31 -13.75 -18.48
N ASN A 255 -15.21 -14.90 -17.77
CA ASN A 255 -16.25 -15.37 -16.84
C ASN A 255 -15.66 -15.68 -15.45
N VAL A 256 -15.88 -14.80 -14.51
CA VAL A 256 -15.41 -14.92 -13.12
C VAL A 256 -16.11 -16.05 -12.34
N ASN A 257 -17.20 -16.60 -12.86
CA ASN A 257 -17.96 -17.70 -12.23
C ASN A 257 -17.66 -19.06 -12.84
N ASP A 258 -16.85 -19.14 -13.91
CA ASP A 258 -16.50 -20.39 -14.56
C ASP A 258 -15.05 -20.81 -14.23
N TRP A 259 -14.92 -21.86 -13.44
CA TRP A 259 -13.63 -22.44 -13.02
C TRP A 259 -13.50 -23.92 -13.41
N VAL A 260 -14.35 -24.37 -14.36
CA VAL A 260 -14.42 -25.78 -14.79
C VAL A 260 -14.25 -25.97 -16.30
N SER A 261 -14.42 -24.91 -17.10
CA SER A 261 -14.22 -24.96 -18.55
C SER A 261 -12.79 -25.31 -18.93
N ALA A 262 -12.57 -25.70 -20.18
CA ALA A 262 -11.30 -26.25 -20.64
C ALA A 262 -10.09 -25.30 -20.52
N ASP A 263 -10.31 -24.00 -20.52
CA ASP A 263 -9.29 -22.95 -20.35
C ASP A 263 -9.12 -22.47 -18.89
N ALA A 264 -10.00 -22.92 -17.98
CA ALA A 264 -9.75 -22.84 -16.56
C ALA A 264 -8.70 -23.88 -16.16
N ASN A 265 -7.78 -23.52 -15.28
CA ASN A 265 -6.69 -24.39 -14.87
C ASN A 265 -6.34 -24.21 -13.39
N GLU A 266 -5.80 -25.27 -12.79
CA GLU A 266 -5.29 -25.30 -11.44
C GLU A 266 -3.96 -26.04 -11.41
N VAL A 267 -2.94 -25.45 -10.79
CA VAL A 267 -1.60 -26.06 -10.73
C VAL A 267 -0.86 -25.58 -9.49
N ASN A 268 -0.04 -26.44 -8.92
CA ASN A 268 0.93 -26.14 -7.88
C ASN A 268 2.31 -26.01 -8.55
N VAL A 269 2.83 -24.79 -8.62
CA VAL A 269 4.06 -24.46 -9.40
C VAL A 269 5.29 -24.36 -8.51
N ALA A 270 5.11 -23.99 -7.24
CA ALA A 270 6.17 -23.83 -6.26
C ALA A 270 5.88 -24.67 -5.01
N THR A 271 6.87 -24.85 -4.16
CA THR A 271 6.69 -25.53 -2.87
C THR A 271 6.12 -24.59 -1.82
N ASP A 272 6.47 -23.30 -1.92
CA ASP A 272 6.10 -22.29 -0.96
C ASP A 272 4.90 -21.46 -1.42
N LYS A 273 4.28 -20.80 -0.46
CA LYS A 273 3.13 -19.94 -0.68
C LYS A 273 3.45 -18.81 -1.66
N ILE A 274 2.56 -18.60 -2.64
CA ILE A 274 2.57 -17.43 -3.51
C ILE A 274 1.84 -16.29 -2.80
N VAL A 275 2.52 -15.15 -2.68
CA VAL A 275 2.05 -14.02 -1.87
C VAL A 275 1.65 -12.80 -2.70
N GLN A 276 2.15 -12.69 -3.95
CA GLN A 276 1.83 -11.58 -4.84
C GLN A 276 1.81 -12.02 -6.30
N GLY A 277 0.86 -11.51 -7.06
CA GLY A 277 0.78 -11.64 -8.50
C GLY A 277 0.58 -10.27 -9.15
N LEU A 278 1.29 -9.99 -10.25
CA LEU A 278 1.14 -8.77 -11.03
C LEU A 278 1.09 -9.09 -12.52
N ALA A 279 0.22 -8.40 -13.24
CA ALA A 279 0.19 -8.49 -14.70
C ALA A 279 1.47 -7.91 -15.31
N VAL A 280 2.05 -8.61 -16.29
CA VAL A 280 3.19 -8.09 -17.07
C VAL A 280 2.68 -7.05 -18.05
N ARG A 281 3.23 -5.85 -17.98
CA ARG A 281 2.93 -4.76 -18.89
C ARG A 281 3.94 -4.74 -20.04
N GLY A 282 3.42 -4.71 -21.27
CA GLY A 282 4.22 -4.60 -22.50
C GLY A 282 4.66 -5.93 -23.14
N GLY A 283 5.01 -5.87 -24.41
CA GLY A 283 5.72 -6.91 -25.18
C GLY A 283 4.86 -7.89 -25.95
N SER A 284 3.77 -8.38 -25.46
CA SER A 284 2.88 -9.33 -26.15
C SER A 284 1.41 -9.00 -25.90
N ASN A 285 0.55 -9.24 -26.89
CA ASN A 285 -0.89 -9.18 -26.71
C ASN A 285 -1.46 -10.37 -25.92
N ALA A 286 -0.63 -11.37 -25.63
CA ALA A 286 -1.03 -12.53 -24.85
C ALA A 286 -0.94 -12.22 -23.35
N PRO A 287 -1.94 -12.63 -22.56
CA PRO A 287 -1.91 -12.44 -21.12
C PRO A 287 -0.67 -13.07 -20.46
N SER A 288 -0.01 -12.34 -19.58
CA SER A 288 1.17 -12.81 -18.85
C SER A 288 1.23 -12.16 -17.47
N GLY A 289 1.71 -12.90 -16.48
CA GLY A 289 1.85 -12.45 -15.10
C GLY A 289 3.15 -12.91 -14.47
N LEU A 290 3.57 -12.17 -13.44
CA LEU A 290 4.64 -12.54 -12.53
C LEU A 290 4.05 -12.83 -11.16
N PHE A 291 4.49 -13.93 -10.56
CA PHE A 291 4.04 -14.39 -9.26
C PHE A 291 5.24 -14.58 -8.33
N TRP A 292 5.22 -13.92 -7.18
CA TRP A 292 6.24 -14.03 -6.16
C TRP A 292 5.79 -15.04 -5.11
N SER A 293 6.56 -16.12 -4.97
CA SER A 293 6.48 -16.96 -3.79
C SER A 293 7.47 -16.49 -2.73
N LEU A 294 7.48 -17.13 -1.57
CA LEU A 294 8.40 -16.76 -0.48
C LEU A 294 9.87 -16.96 -0.85
N ASP A 295 10.16 -17.85 -1.81
CA ASP A 295 11.52 -18.21 -2.24
C ASP A 295 11.76 -18.08 -3.74
N SER A 296 10.72 -17.90 -4.56
CA SER A 296 10.85 -17.97 -6.01
C SER A 296 10.03 -16.89 -6.76
N LEU A 297 10.45 -16.62 -7.99
CA LEU A 297 9.71 -15.81 -8.95
C LEU A 297 9.28 -16.68 -10.12
N ILE A 298 7.99 -16.66 -10.41
CA ILE A 298 7.34 -17.48 -11.43
C ILE A 298 6.75 -16.56 -12.50
N ARG A 299 6.96 -16.88 -13.75
CA ARG A 299 6.27 -16.25 -14.89
C ARG A 299 5.19 -17.18 -15.41
N VAL A 300 3.99 -16.66 -15.54
CA VAL A 300 2.85 -17.33 -16.17
C VAL A 300 2.57 -16.64 -17.49
N SER A 301 2.49 -17.41 -18.59
CA SER A 301 2.28 -16.89 -19.93
C SER A 301 1.21 -17.69 -20.66
N TYR A 302 0.31 -17.00 -21.37
CA TYR A 302 -0.64 -17.66 -22.25
C TYR A 302 0.09 -18.21 -23.47
N ASN A 303 0.10 -19.54 -23.59
CA ASN A 303 0.78 -20.24 -24.68
C ASN A 303 0.04 -21.56 -24.97
N PRO A 304 -1.10 -21.50 -25.70
CA PRO A 304 -1.91 -22.68 -25.95
C PRO A 304 -1.12 -23.71 -26.75
N THR A 305 -0.95 -24.90 -26.17
CA THR A 305 -0.24 -26.03 -26.78
C THR A 305 -1.07 -27.28 -26.63
N THR A 306 -1.32 -27.99 -27.72
CA THR A 306 -2.04 -29.26 -27.69
C THR A 306 -1.05 -30.42 -27.49
N ILE A 307 -1.30 -31.18 -26.45
CA ILE A 307 -0.55 -32.41 -26.14
C ILE A 307 -1.48 -33.63 -26.22
N THR A 308 -0.93 -34.81 -26.41
CA THR A 308 -1.71 -36.06 -26.38
C THR A 308 -1.48 -36.76 -25.03
N VAL A 309 -2.55 -36.95 -24.28
CA VAL A 309 -2.51 -37.66 -23.00
C VAL A 309 -3.46 -38.86 -23.09
N GLY A 310 -2.94 -40.08 -22.92
CA GLY A 310 -3.75 -41.30 -23.00
C GLY A 310 -4.41 -41.52 -24.35
N GLY A 311 -3.84 -40.98 -25.45
CA GLY A 311 -4.39 -41.08 -26.79
C GLY A 311 -5.42 -40.02 -27.16
N ALA A 312 -5.80 -39.13 -26.25
CA ALA A 312 -6.71 -38.02 -26.49
C ALA A 312 -5.97 -36.67 -26.54
N PRO A 313 -6.30 -35.75 -27.48
CA PRO A 313 -5.75 -34.42 -27.50
C PRO A 313 -6.26 -33.59 -26.31
N ARG A 314 -5.33 -32.93 -25.59
CA ARG A 314 -5.61 -31.97 -24.53
C ARG A 314 -4.88 -30.67 -24.79
N THR A 315 -5.58 -29.56 -24.75
CA THR A 315 -4.96 -28.24 -24.89
C THR A 315 -4.55 -27.71 -23.52
N LEU A 316 -3.27 -27.38 -23.35
CA LEU A 316 -2.74 -26.63 -22.21
C LEU A 316 -2.68 -25.17 -22.63
N PHE A 317 -3.35 -24.31 -21.91
CA PHE A 317 -3.44 -22.88 -22.26
C PHE A 317 -2.31 -22.06 -21.66
N TRP A 318 -1.72 -22.52 -20.55
CA TRP A 318 -0.76 -21.76 -19.76
C TRP A 318 0.59 -22.47 -19.66
N ARG A 319 1.62 -21.66 -19.72
CA ARG A 319 3.00 -22.06 -19.42
C ARG A 319 3.45 -21.37 -18.13
N TYR A 320 4.06 -22.15 -17.25
CA TYR A 320 4.60 -21.73 -15.96
C TYR A 320 6.11 -21.90 -15.98
N ASP A 321 6.85 -20.79 -15.90
CA ASP A 321 8.31 -20.79 -15.89
C ASP A 321 8.81 -20.26 -14.54
N ILE A 322 9.54 -21.08 -13.78
CA ILE A 322 10.26 -20.62 -12.59
C ILE A 322 11.49 -19.86 -13.05
N ILE A 323 11.51 -18.55 -12.83
CA ILE A 323 12.62 -17.66 -13.24
C ILE A 323 13.82 -17.85 -12.33
N THR A 324 13.58 -17.95 -11.02
CA THR A 324 14.58 -18.15 -10.00
C THR A 324 13.96 -18.77 -8.76
N THR A 325 14.75 -19.54 -8.04
CA THR A 325 14.44 -20.13 -6.73
C THR A 325 15.27 -19.48 -5.61
N GLN A 326 15.87 -18.34 -5.86
CA GLN A 326 16.70 -17.59 -4.91
C GLN A 326 16.20 -16.14 -4.77
N SER A 327 14.89 -15.94 -4.86
CA SER A 327 14.24 -14.67 -4.69
C SER A 327 13.37 -14.72 -3.45
N SER A 328 13.65 -13.88 -2.49
CA SER A 328 12.79 -13.69 -1.32
C SER A 328 11.93 -12.44 -1.46
N ILE A 329 10.91 -12.33 -0.63
CA ILE A 329 10.01 -11.18 -0.58
C ILE A 329 9.61 -10.88 0.87
N LEU A 330 9.65 -9.60 1.29
CA LEU A 330 9.28 -9.20 2.66
C LEU A 330 7.76 -9.11 2.85
N SER A 331 7.05 -8.58 1.86
CA SER A 331 5.61 -8.32 1.93
C SER A 331 4.99 -8.42 0.55
N SER A 332 3.71 -8.79 0.47
CA SER A 332 2.95 -8.79 -0.78
C SER A 332 2.85 -7.41 -1.43
N GLN A 333 2.82 -6.34 -0.62
CA GLN A 333 2.67 -4.98 -1.13
C GLN A 333 4.00 -4.26 -1.38
N CYS A 334 5.15 -4.93 -1.18
CA CYS A 334 6.46 -4.30 -1.41
C CYS A 334 6.93 -4.35 -2.87
N VAL A 335 6.17 -4.96 -3.76
CA VAL A 335 6.48 -5.02 -5.20
C VAL A 335 5.83 -3.85 -5.92
N ILE A 336 6.60 -3.14 -6.74
CA ILE A 336 6.10 -2.06 -7.59
C ILE A 336 6.68 -2.16 -9.00
N GLU A 337 5.83 -1.94 -9.99
CA GLU A 337 6.25 -1.83 -11.39
C GLU A 337 6.52 -0.36 -11.75
N TYR A 338 7.65 -0.08 -12.38
CA TYR A 338 7.97 1.21 -12.97
C TYR A 338 8.67 1.01 -14.34
N ASP A 339 8.07 1.54 -15.39
CA ASP A 339 8.56 1.46 -16.79
C ASP A 339 8.89 0.02 -17.25
N GLY A 340 8.06 -0.96 -16.87
CA GLY A 340 8.23 -2.36 -17.25
C GLY A 340 9.27 -3.13 -16.41
N VAL A 341 9.87 -2.49 -15.44
CA VAL A 341 10.77 -3.11 -14.45
C VAL A 341 10.05 -3.26 -13.13
N TYR A 342 10.21 -4.40 -12.50
CA TYR A 342 9.61 -4.71 -11.20
C TYR A 342 10.66 -4.59 -10.11
N TYR A 343 10.36 -3.82 -9.07
CA TYR A 343 11.25 -3.56 -7.94
C TYR A 343 10.61 -4.07 -6.66
N TRP A 344 11.39 -4.75 -5.79
CA TRP A 344 10.89 -5.22 -4.49
C TRP A 344 12.01 -5.38 -3.47
N ILE A 345 11.61 -5.57 -2.22
CA ILE A 345 12.54 -5.85 -1.12
C ILE A 345 12.49 -7.35 -0.80
N GLY A 346 13.64 -7.99 -0.87
CA GLY A 346 13.85 -9.33 -0.34
C GLY A 346 14.14 -9.32 1.16
N VAL A 347 14.40 -10.48 1.73
CA VAL A 347 14.68 -10.61 3.17
C VAL A 347 16.00 -9.92 3.57
N ASP A 348 16.96 -9.84 2.65
CA ASP A 348 18.33 -9.39 2.90
C ASP A 348 18.87 -8.37 1.87
N ARG A 349 18.11 -8.09 0.82
CA ARG A 349 18.55 -7.24 -0.29
C ARG A 349 17.41 -6.61 -1.06
N PHE A 350 17.71 -5.59 -1.86
CA PHE A 350 16.79 -4.98 -2.81
C PHE A 350 16.95 -5.63 -4.18
N LEU A 351 15.84 -5.98 -4.81
CA LEU A 351 15.81 -6.75 -6.04
C LEU A 351 15.02 -6.04 -7.14
N LEU A 352 15.40 -6.31 -8.39
CA LEU A 352 14.64 -5.91 -9.57
C LEU A 352 14.53 -7.06 -10.57
N TYR A 353 13.48 -6.99 -11.40
CA TYR A 353 13.29 -7.86 -12.56
C TYR A 353 13.02 -7.04 -13.82
N ASN A 354 13.89 -7.20 -14.80
CA ASN A 354 13.78 -6.59 -16.15
C ASN A 354 13.93 -7.64 -17.26
N GLY A 355 13.49 -8.86 -17.01
CA GLY A 355 13.77 -10.06 -17.80
C GLY A 355 14.71 -11.02 -17.09
N VAL A 356 15.54 -10.50 -16.18
CA VAL A 356 16.43 -11.27 -15.29
C VAL A 356 16.33 -10.66 -13.89
N VAL A 357 16.31 -11.49 -12.86
CA VAL A 357 16.38 -11.02 -11.46
C VAL A 357 17.80 -10.54 -11.14
N LYS A 358 17.89 -9.33 -10.61
CA LYS A 358 19.15 -8.68 -10.22
C LYS A 358 19.01 -8.01 -8.87
N GLU A 359 20.11 -7.93 -8.14
CA GLU A 359 20.22 -7.08 -6.98
C GLU A 359 20.35 -5.61 -7.40
N ILE A 360 19.70 -4.73 -6.66
CA ILE A 360 19.90 -3.28 -6.77
C ILE A 360 20.96 -2.91 -5.73
N PRO A 361 22.17 -2.52 -6.14
CA PRO A 361 23.22 -2.18 -5.18
C PRO A 361 22.80 -1.01 -4.30
N ASN A 362 22.95 -1.16 -3.00
CA ASN A 362 22.70 -0.10 -2.02
C ASN A 362 23.83 -0.06 -0.99
N ASN A 363 24.87 0.66 -1.29
CA ASN A 363 26.00 0.90 -0.38
C ASN A 363 25.82 2.16 0.49
N MET A 364 24.64 2.79 0.46
CA MET A 364 24.38 4.03 1.19
C MET A 364 23.63 3.79 2.50
N ASN A 365 22.60 2.94 2.48
CA ASN A 365 21.72 2.75 3.63
C ASN A 365 21.09 1.34 3.70
N GLN A 366 21.75 0.32 3.13
CA GLN A 366 21.26 -1.06 3.18
C GLN A 366 21.26 -1.60 4.60
N ASN A 367 22.40 -1.49 5.31
CA ASN A 367 22.51 -1.97 6.69
C ASN A 367 21.59 -1.15 7.60
N TYR A 368 21.58 0.18 7.42
CA TYR A 368 20.66 1.05 8.15
C TYR A 368 19.19 0.62 8.02
N PHE A 369 18.75 0.22 6.83
CA PHE A 369 17.39 -0.27 6.61
C PHE A 369 17.16 -1.62 7.32
N PHE A 370 17.99 -2.64 7.03
CA PHE A 370 17.76 -3.99 7.54
C PHE A 370 18.00 -4.11 9.05
N ASP A 371 18.93 -3.35 9.63
CA ASP A 371 19.22 -3.34 11.06
C ASP A 371 18.12 -2.63 11.88
N ASN A 372 17.40 -1.69 11.26
CA ASN A 372 16.33 -0.94 11.92
C ASN A 372 14.92 -1.40 11.54
N LEU A 373 14.77 -2.36 10.65
CA LEU A 373 13.47 -2.89 10.27
C LEU A 373 12.83 -3.68 11.41
N ASN A 374 11.59 -3.35 11.78
CA ASN A 374 10.79 -4.21 12.65
C ASN A 374 10.29 -5.43 11.88
N TYR A 375 11.06 -6.50 11.92
CA TYR A 375 10.76 -7.74 11.20
C TYR A 375 9.41 -8.38 11.59
N ASN A 376 8.95 -8.18 12.82
CA ASN A 376 7.66 -8.69 13.28
C ASN A 376 6.47 -8.00 12.60
N GLN A 377 6.71 -6.86 11.96
CA GLN A 377 5.70 -6.07 11.25
C GLN A 377 5.98 -5.97 9.74
N ARG A 378 6.86 -6.82 9.20
CA ARG A 378 7.30 -6.78 7.79
C ARG A 378 6.17 -6.83 6.78
N GLN A 379 5.04 -7.50 7.09
CA GLN A 379 3.88 -7.59 6.20
C GLN A 379 3.23 -6.24 5.91
N LYS A 380 3.48 -5.23 6.74
CA LYS A 380 2.97 -3.88 6.56
C LYS A 380 3.79 -3.03 5.60
N ILE A 381 4.94 -3.53 5.12
CA ILE A 381 5.76 -2.83 4.11
C ILE A 381 4.98 -2.75 2.82
N TRP A 382 4.92 -1.55 2.25
CA TRP A 382 4.26 -1.30 0.98
C TRP A 382 5.06 -0.33 0.12
N ALA A 383 4.86 -0.40 -1.19
CA ALA A 383 5.59 0.39 -2.17
C ALA A 383 4.69 1.33 -2.97
N THR A 384 5.24 2.46 -3.38
CA THR A 384 4.64 3.35 -4.38
C THR A 384 5.73 3.95 -5.28
N LYS A 385 5.29 4.68 -6.30
CA LYS A 385 6.20 5.34 -7.25
C LYS A 385 5.85 6.81 -7.43
N VAL A 386 6.87 7.63 -7.70
CA VAL A 386 6.71 9.03 -8.10
C VAL A 386 7.39 9.23 -9.47
N PRO A 387 6.68 8.94 -10.57
CA PRO A 387 7.26 8.89 -11.92
C PRO A 387 7.90 10.20 -12.36
N ARG A 388 7.35 11.35 -11.92
CA ARG A 388 7.91 12.67 -12.23
C ARG A 388 9.40 12.78 -11.85
N PHE A 389 9.80 12.18 -10.73
CA PHE A 389 11.16 12.24 -10.22
C PHE A 389 11.94 10.94 -10.43
N GLY A 390 11.29 9.87 -10.93
CA GLY A 390 11.90 8.56 -11.14
C GLY A 390 12.17 7.82 -9.84
N GLU A 391 11.30 7.97 -8.87
CA GLU A 391 11.47 7.41 -7.53
C GLU A 391 10.58 6.20 -7.31
N VAL A 392 11.12 5.21 -6.60
CA VAL A 392 10.41 4.10 -5.96
C VAL A 392 10.56 4.27 -4.46
N TRP A 393 9.43 4.28 -3.76
CA TRP A 393 9.33 4.45 -2.32
C TRP A 393 8.85 3.18 -1.67
N TRP A 394 9.52 2.74 -0.60
CA TRP A 394 9.06 1.66 0.28
C TRP A 394 8.89 2.21 1.68
N PHE A 395 7.65 2.21 2.14
CA PHE A 395 7.30 2.58 3.51
C PHE A 395 7.45 1.37 4.41
N TYR A 396 8.06 1.55 5.58
CA TYR A 396 8.36 0.44 6.47
C TYR A 396 8.27 0.83 7.95
N PRO A 397 7.99 -0.14 8.84
CA PRO A 397 8.06 0.07 10.29
C PRO A 397 9.51 0.02 10.75
N ARG A 398 10.00 1.14 11.28
CA ARG A 398 11.36 1.30 11.75
C ARG A 398 11.43 1.24 13.27
N GLY A 399 12.49 0.59 13.82
CA GLY A 399 12.72 0.43 15.26
C GLY A 399 11.63 -0.42 15.90
N ASP A 400 11.05 0.05 16.97
CA ASP A 400 9.96 -0.65 17.68
C ASP A 400 8.56 -0.27 17.16
N SER A 401 8.48 0.51 16.07
CA SER A 401 7.18 0.91 15.52
C SER A 401 6.41 -0.28 14.99
N THR A 402 5.12 -0.34 15.33
CA THR A 402 4.20 -1.35 14.80
C THR A 402 3.53 -0.93 13.50
N GLU A 403 3.72 0.32 13.06
CA GLU A 403 3.21 0.89 11.81
C GLU A 403 4.34 1.53 11.02
N CYS A 404 4.16 1.72 9.71
CA CYS A 404 5.18 2.37 8.88
C CYS A 404 5.39 3.81 9.31
N ASN A 405 6.59 4.13 9.77
CA ASN A 405 6.98 5.45 10.28
C ASN A 405 8.16 6.06 9.53
N ASP A 406 8.76 5.32 8.60
CA ASP A 406 9.82 5.80 7.72
C ASP A 406 9.64 5.22 6.32
N ALA A 407 10.41 5.75 5.36
CA ALA A 407 10.43 5.24 3.99
C ALA A 407 11.86 5.27 3.44
N ILE A 408 12.23 4.21 2.72
CA ILE A 408 13.46 4.16 1.93
C ILE A 408 13.13 4.40 0.46
N VAL A 409 13.95 5.16 -0.23
CA VAL A 409 13.70 5.62 -1.59
C VAL A 409 14.88 5.29 -2.50
N TYR A 410 14.58 4.66 -3.62
CA TYR A 410 15.51 4.49 -4.73
C TYR A 410 15.14 5.44 -5.87
N ASN A 411 16.03 6.36 -6.20
CA ASN A 411 15.90 7.22 -7.36
C ASN A 411 16.58 6.57 -8.56
N ILE A 412 15.78 6.07 -9.48
CA ILE A 412 16.26 5.33 -10.66
C ILE A 412 17.04 6.23 -11.61
N ARG A 413 16.64 7.51 -11.74
CA ARG A 413 17.27 8.47 -12.66
C ARG A 413 18.61 8.98 -12.17
N GLU A 414 18.70 9.23 -10.86
CA GLU A 414 19.93 9.70 -10.21
C GLU A 414 20.82 8.54 -9.75
N ASN A 415 20.29 7.30 -9.79
CA ASN A 415 20.93 6.08 -9.28
C ASN A 415 21.46 6.26 -7.86
N CYS A 416 20.63 6.76 -6.97
CA CYS A 416 21.00 7.03 -5.58
C CYS A 416 19.88 6.60 -4.62
N TRP A 417 20.26 6.41 -3.35
CA TRP A 417 19.38 6.04 -2.28
C TRP A 417 19.28 7.15 -1.24
N TYR A 418 18.14 7.27 -0.62
CA TYR A 418 17.88 8.14 0.53
C TYR A 418 16.67 7.63 1.30
N ASP A 419 16.39 8.24 2.43
CA ASP A 419 15.26 7.92 3.30
C ASP A 419 14.43 9.16 3.61
N ALA A 420 13.23 8.96 4.16
CA ALA A 420 12.36 10.05 4.55
C ALA A 420 12.75 10.69 5.88
N GLY A 421 13.67 10.10 6.64
CA GLY A 421 14.15 10.61 7.93
C GLY A 421 13.06 10.69 8.99
N GLU A 422 12.16 9.72 9.04
CA GLU A 422 11.01 9.67 9.97
C GLU A 422 10.10 10.92 9.88
N ALA A 423 10.02 11.55 8.71
CA ALA A 423 9.13 12.67 8.49
C ALA A 423 7.66 12.26 8.66
N LEU A 424 6.81 13.19 9.11
CA LEU A 424 5.37 12.94 9.29
C LEU A 424 4.69 12.44 8.00
N GLY A 425 5.19 12.87 6.84
CA GLY A 425 4.74 12.40 5.53
C GLY A 425 5.04 10.93 5.24
N ALA A 426 5.95 10.29 5.98
CA ALA A 426 6.26 8.86 5.88
C ALA A 426 5.37 7.98 6.76
N ARG A 427 4.53 8.53 7.63
CA ARG A 427 3.63 7.79 8.51
C ARG A 427 2.38 7.37 7.76
N ARG A 428 2.53 6.39 6.88
CA ARG A 428 1.49 5.89 5.98
C ARG A 428 1.35 4.38 6.08
N SER A 429 0.11 3.89 6.15
CA SER A 429 -0.21 2.46 6.32
C SER A 429 -0.39 1.71 5.00
N ALA A 430 -0.86 2.38 3.97
CA ALA A 430 -1.03 1.86 2.62
C ALA A 430 -1.17 3.02 1.64
N GLY A 431 -0.93 2.77 0.37
CA GLY A 431 -1.10 3.77 -0.67
C GLY A 431 -1.22 3.17 -2.06
N TYR A 432 -1.48 4.03 -3.03
CA TYR A 432 -1.64 3.67 -4.43
C TYR A 432 -1.24 4.83 -5.34
N PHE A 433 -0.49 4.52 -6.41
CA PHE A 433 -0.27 5.48 -7.49
C PHE A 433 -1.42 5.41 -8.49
N SER A 434 -2.09 6.52 -8.71
CA SER A 434 -3.21 6.61 -9.64
C SER A 434 -3.06 7.82 -10.56
N GLN A 435 -3.37 7.61 -11.84
CA GLN A 435 -3.43 8.70 -12.82
C GLN A 435 -4.58 9.67 -12.55
N VAL A 436 -5.63 9.25 -11.84
CA VAL A 436 -6.75 10.12 -11.44
C VAL A 436 -6.25 11.29 -10.59
N PHE A 437 -5.31 11.02 -9.68
CA PHE A 437 -4.71 12.04 -8.82
C PHE A 437 -3.39 12.60 -9.37
N HIS A 438 -2.85 12.03 -10.44
CA HIS A 438 -1.53 12.30 -11.02
C HIS A 438 -0.32 12.00 -10.11
N TYR A 439 -0.56 11.75 -8.82
CA TYR A 439 0.43 11.51 -7.78
C TYR A 439 -0.04 10.42 -6.82
N PRO A 440 0.84 9.86 -5.98
CA PRO A 440 0.45 8.87 -5.01
C PRO A 440 -0.58 9.41 -4.01
N ILE A 441 -1.56 8.56 -3.68
CA ILE A 441 -2.39 8.75 -2.50
C ILE A 441 -1.97 7.74 -1.44
N ALA A 442 -2.05 8.12 -0.17
CA ALA A 442 -1.70 7.25 0.93
C ALA A 442 -2.51 7.56 2.18
N ALA A 443 -2.91 6.52 2.90
CA ALA A 443 -3.61 6.64 4.16
C ALA A 443 -2.64 6.74 5.32
N SER A 444 -2.90 7.64 6.26
CA SER A 444 -2.23 7.67 7.55
C SER A 444 -2.72 6.51 8.43
N TRP A 445 -1.90 6.11 9.38
CA TRP A 445 -2.33 5.27 10.49
C TRP A 445 -2.58 6.09 11.78
N GLU A 446 -2.16 7.32 11.80
CA GLU A 446 -2.39 8.22 12.92
C GLU A 446 -3.88 8.56 13.05
N SER A 447 -4.36 8.50 14.28
CA SER A 447 -5.76 8.81 14.60
C SER A 447 -6.08 10.27 14.29
N ASN A 448 -7.09 10.47 13.46
CA ASN A 448 -7.70 11.78 13.22
C ASN A 448 -8.84 12.05 14.21
N ALA A 449 -9.65 11.02 14.48
CA ALA A 449 -10.71 11.02 15.47
C ALA A 449 -10.96 9.60 15.99
N THR A 450 -11.45 9.49 17.21
CA THR A 450 -11.75 8.20 17.87
C THR A 450 -13.23 8.12 18.23
N GLY A 451 -13.70 6.90 18.52
CA GLY A 451 -15.04 6.66 19.03
C GLY A 451 -16.14 6.78 17.97
N GLY A 452 -15.87 6.40 16.72
CA GLY A 452 -16.94 6.23 15.74
C GLY A 452 -17.76 4.98 16.03
N ALA A 453 -19.10 5.07 16.04
CA ALA A 453 -19.99 3.93 16.25
C ALA A 453 -19.79 2.88 15.16
N ASN A 454 -19.59 1.60 15.54
CA ASN A 454 -19.31 0.53 14.59
C ASN A 454 -20.24 -0.67 14.79
N LEU A 455 -19.89 -1.62 15.67
CA LEU A 455 -20.72 -2.78 15.94
C LEU A 455 -21.59 -2.56 17.18
N PHE A 456 -22.76 -3.18 17.20
CA PHE A 456 -23.71 -3.03 18.26
C PHE A 456 -24.61 -4.27 18.41
N THR A 457 -25.24 -4.39 19.57
CA THR A 457 -26.38 -5.27 19.80
C THR A 457 -27.66 -4.47 19.68
N LEU A 458 -28.69 -5.03 19.00
CA LEU A 458 -29.99 -4.39 18.79
C LEU A 458 -30.98 -4.81 19.87
N THR A 459 -31.63 -3.85 20.52
CA THR A 459 -32.86 -4.04 21.29
C THR A 459 -34.02 -3.44 20.47
N PRO A 460 -34.92 -4.25 19.91
CA PRO A 460 -35.88 -3.82 18.88
C PRO A 460 -36.93 -2.79 19.34
N GLY A 461 -37.29 -2.79 20.64
CA GLY A 461 -38.43 -2.02 21.12
C GLY A 461 -39.76 -2.53 20.56
N SER A 462 -40.82 -1.76 20.72
CA SER A 462 -42.17 -2.13 20.22
C SER A 462 -43.07 -0.92 19.97
N GLY A 463 -44.13 -1.13 19.20
CA GLY A 463 -45.17 -0.12 18.95
C GLY A 463 -44.81 0.93 17.88
N TYR A 464 -43.77 0.72 17.10
CA TYR A 464 -43.31 1.65 16.07
C TYR A 464 -44.15 1.56 14.79
N THR A 465 -44.24 2.67 14.08
CA THR A 465 -44.84 2.69 12.74
C THR A 465 -43.90 1.96 11.74
N ASN A 466 -44.44 1.04 10.96
CA ASN A 466 -43.68 0.33 9.92
C ASN A 466 -43.17 1.29 8.85
N GLY A 467 -41.92 1.11 8.43
CA GLY A 467 -41.27 1.93 7.42
C GLY A 467 -39.76 1.87 7.47
N THR A 468 -39.13 2.54 6.50
CA THR A 468 -37.66 2.73 6.47
C THR A 468 -37.36 4.19 6.75
N TYR A 469 -36.65 4.45 7.82
CA TYR A 469 -36.28 5.76 8.30
C TYR A 469 -34.80 6.01 8.02
N THR A 470 -34.49 6.80 6.99
CA THR A 470 -33.12 7.08 6.54
C THR A 470 -32.50 8.25 7.31
N LEU A 471 -31.17 8.20 7.50
CA LEU A 471 -30.36 9.27 8.11
C LEU A 471 -30.86 9.77 9.48
N GLN A 472 -31.51 8.90 10.25
CA GLN A 472 -31.99 9.27 11.60
C GLN A 472 -30.80 9.52 12.52
N ALA A 473 -30.84 10.66 13.22
CA ALA A 473 -29.84 10.98 14.22
C ALA A 473 -29.92 9.99 15.40
N LEU A 474 -28.80 9.38 15.75
CA LEU A 474 -28.67 8.58 16.95
C LEU A 474 -28.28 9.48 18.12
N THR A 475 -29.02 9.36 19.22
CA THR A 475 -28.87 10.15 20.44
C THR A 475 -28.58 9.24 21.63
N GLY A 476 -27.84 9.73 22.61
CA GLY A 476 -27.39 8.99 23.79
C GLY A 476 -25.90 8.66 23.75
N GLY A 477 -25.41 8.02 24.80
CA GLY A 477 -23.99 7.71 24.95
C GLY A 477 -23.10 8.92 25.20
N THR A 478 -21.80 8.74 25.06
CA THR A 478 -20.76 9.76 25.30
C THR A 478 -20.40 10.57 24.06
N GLY A 479 -20.69 10.03 22.87
CA GLY A 479 -20.33 10.63 21.57
C GLY A 479 -21.43 11.47 20.95
N THR A 480 -21.13 11.96 19.73
CA THR A 480 -22.05 12.82 18.94
C THR A 480 -21.97 12.53 17.45
N GLY A 481 -23.03 12.90 16.71
CA GLY A 481 -23.05 12.96 15.25
C GLY A 481 -23.33 11.65 14.53
N ALA A 482 -23.56 10.53 15.22
CA ALA A 482 -23.93 9.27 14.55
C ALA A 482 -25.34 9.37 13.94
N LYS A 483 -25.51 8.75 12.77
CA LYS A 483 -26.81 8.59 12.08
C LYS A 483 -26.97 7.19 11.55
N ALA A 484 -28.20 6.73 11.44
CA ALA A 484 -28.52 5.40 10.93
C ALA A 484 -29.75 5.40 10.01
N THR A 485 -29.82 4.38 9.15
CA THR A 485 -31.05 3.94 8.50
C THR A 485 -31.66 2.83 9.34
N ILE A 486 -32.93 3.01 9.70
CA ILE A 486 -33.66 2.12 10.62
C ILE A 486 -34.86 1.55 9.88
N VAL A 487 -35.01 0.23 9.88
CA VAL A 487 -36.15 -0.48 9.28
C VAL A 487 -37.05 -1.02 10.38
N VAL A 488 -38.34 -0.69 10.28
CA VAL A 488 -39.39 -1.16 11.18
C VAL A 488 -40.34 -2.06 10.40
N ALA A 489 -40.57 -3.25 10.90
CA ALA A 489 -41.58 -4.17 10.39
C ALA A 489 -42.28 -4.89 11.56
N GLY A 490 -43.62 -5.08 11.46
CA GLY A 490 -44.39 -5.66 12.53
C GLY A 490 -44.43 -4.87 13.83
N GLY A 491 -44.18 -3.54 13.75
CA GLY A 491 -44.15 -2.66 14.91
C GLY A 491 -42.87 -2.72 15.76
N VAL A 492 -41.83 -3.44 15.28
CA VAL A 492 -40.52 -3.55 15.93
C VAL A 492 -39.39 -3.14 14.97
N VAL A 493 -38.28 -2.67 15.51
CA VAL A 493 -37.08 -2.39 14.69
C VAL A 493 -36.43 -3.73 14.30
N THR A 494 -36.40 -4.01 13.01
CA THR A 494 -35.83 -5.25 12.46
C THR A 494 -34.39 -5.12 12.02
N SER A 495 -33.96 -3.93 11.59
CA SER A 495 -32.56 -3.67 11.27
C SER A 495 -32.17 -2.21 11.48
N VAL A 496 -30.89 -2.01 11.77
CA VAL A 496 -30.24 -0.70 11.89
C VAL A 496 -28.93 -0.76 11.10
N THR A 497 -28.74 0.20 10.22
CA THR A 497 -27.49 0.37 9.49
C THR A 497 -26.91 1.75 9.82
N ILE A 498 -25.76 1.80 10.48
CA ILE A 498 -25.08 3.05 10.79
C ILE A 498 -24.56 3.66 9.48
N THR A 499 -25.07 4.82 9.12
CA THR A 499 -24.73 5.55 7.88
C THR A 499 -23.71 6.66 8.11
N VAL A 500 -23.69 7.24 9.31
CA VAL A 500 -22.68 8.20 9.78
C VAL A 500 -22.25 7.74 11.18
N ARG A 501 -20.96 7.55 11.36
CA ARG A 501 -20.46 6.91 12.59
C ARG A 501 -20.34 7.87 13.79
N GLY A 502 -20.27 9.18 13.53
CA GLY A 502 -20.01 10.15 14.60
C GLY A 502 -18.63 9.98 15.25
N THR A 503 -18.42 10.60 16.39
CA THR A 503 -17.16 10.54 17.15
C THR A 503 -17.40 10.60 18.65
N GLY A 504 -16.42 10.16 19.45
CA GLY A 504 -16.46 10.29 20.92
C GLY A 504 -17.28 9.24 21.66
N TYR A 505 -17.79 8.22 20.96
CA TYR A 505 -18.50 7.11 21.60
C TYR A 505 -17.54 6.12 22.26
N SER A 506 -18.08 5.40 23.22
CA SER A 506 -17.40 4.32 23.95
C SER A 506 -18.14 3.00 23.82
N VAL A 507 -17.44 1.89 23.97
CA VAL A 507 -18.07 0.57 24.05
C VAL A 507 -19.00 0.53 25.27
N GLY A 508 -20.22 0.04 25.08
CA GLY A 508 -21.29 0.05 26.09
C GLY A 508 -22.25 1.23 25.98
N ASP A 509 -21.94 2.25 25.15
CA ASP A 509 -22.87 3.36 24.91
C ASP A 509 -24.19 2.85 24.32
N GLN A 510 -25.31 3.37 24.83
CA GLN A 510 -26.63 3.07 24.37
C GLN A 510 -27.17 4.23 23.56
N LEU A 511 -27.51 3.96 22.29
CA LEU A 511 -28.00 4.97 21.37
C LEU A 511 -29.44 4.64 20.95
N THR A 512 -30.26 5.66 20.78
CA THR A 512 -31.63 5.56 20.28
C THR A 512 -31.86 6.59 19.19
N ALA A 513 -33.01 6.52 18.52
CA ALA A 513 -33.43 7.50 17.50
C ALA A 513 -34.90 7.89 17.68
N ALA A 514 -35.25 9.08 17.24
CA ALA A 514 -36.63 9.54 17.18
C ALA A 514 -37.36 8.88 16.02
N ILE A 515 -38.04 7.77 16.27
CA ILE A 515 -38.89 7.06 15.31
C ILE A 515 -40.36 7.26 15.71
N PRO A 516 -41.30 7.47 14.74
CA PRO A 516 -42.71 7.70 15.03
C PRO A 516 -43.35 6.53 15.81
N ALA A 517 -44.16 6.85 16.83
CA ALA A 517 -44.80 5.93 17.78
C ALA A 517 -43.75 5.05 18.52
N GLY A 518 -44.15 4.09 19.26
CA GLY A 518 -43.28 3.08 19.89
C GLY A 518 -42.36 3.57 21.02
N ALA A 519 -41.70 2.61 21.65
CA ALA A 519 -40.77 2.84 22.75
C ALA A 519 -39.70 1.74 22.87
N ASN A 520 -38.62 2.03 23.63
CA ASN A 520 -37.58 1.10 24.06
C ASN A 520 -36.64 0.56 22.94
N PHE A 521 -36.64 1.15 21.75
CA PHE A 521 -35.59 0.88 20.78
C PHE A 521 -34.25 1.43 21.28
N LYS A 522 -33.23 0.61 21.22
CA LYS A 522 -31.85 1.03 21.42
C LYS A 522 -30.87 0.12 20.72
N ILE A 523 -29.71 0.65 20.40
CA ILE A 523 -28.51 -0.11 20.08
C ILE A 523 -27.49 0.08 21.20
N THR A 524 -26.76 -0.97 21.58
CA THR A 524 -25.67 -0.91 22.54
C THR A 524 -24.37 -1.17 21.80
N LEU A 525 -23.45 -0.23 21.78
CA LEU A 525 -22.19 -0.34 21.04
C LEU A 525 -21.30 -1.41 21.65
N THR A 526 -20.91 -2.38 20.83
CA THR A 526 -19.96 -3.44 21.19
C THR A 526 -18.57 -3.18 20.63
N LYS A 527 -18.45 -2.30 19.65
CA LYS A 527 -17.18 -1.85 19.07
C LYS A 527 -17.29 -0.40 18.60
N VAL A 528 -16.26 0.37 18.87
CA VAL A 528 -16.04 1.71 18.32
C VAL A 528 -14.82 1.70 17.41
N MET A 529 -14.74 2.70 16.53
CA MET A 529 -13.69 2.74 15.51
C MET A 529 -12.89 4.04 15.61
N THR A 530 -11.65 3.96 15.15
CA THR A 530 -10.74 5.08 14.96
C THR A 530 -10.78 5.52 13.52
N PHE A 531 -10.80 6.81 13.26
CA PHE A 531 -10.71 7.38 11.92
C PHE A 531 -9.29 7.84 11.62
N VAL A 532 -8.88 7.70 10.35
CA VAL A 532 -7.59 8.12 9.84
C VAL A 532 -7.77 8.95 8.57
N SER A 533 -6.75 9.71 8.21
CA SER A 533 -6.78 10.56 7.02
C SER A 533 -6.18 9.86 5.80
N LEU A 534 -6.78 10.13 4.64
CA LEU A 534 -6.24 9.82 3.31
C LEU A 534 -5.64 11.10 2.73
N TYR A 535 -4.39 11.03 2.28
CA TYR A 535 -3.66 12.16 1.71
C TYR A 535 -3.31 11.93 0.24
N GLN A 536 -3.32 13.01 -0.53
CA GLN A 536 -2.66 13.11 -1.83
C GLN A 536 -1.27 13.73 -1.61
N HIS A 537 -0.22 13.04 -2.04
CA HIS A 537 1.17 13.48 -1.94
C HIS A 537 1.57 14.37 -3.13
N GLU A 538 2.73 15.02 -3.04
CA GLU A 538 3.33 15.88 -4.06
C GLU A 538 2.47 17.12 -4.41
N ILE A 539 1.68 17.60 -3.48
CA ILE A 539 0.83 18.78 -3.61
C ILE A 539 1.36 19.93 -2.75
N GLY A 540 1.84 20.99 -3.40
CA GLY A 540 2.41 22.14 -2.68
C GLY A 540 3.69 21.80 -1.92
N THR A 541 3.92 22.50 -0.82
CA THR A 541 5.14 22.41 0.01
C THR A 541 4.84 22.06 1.47
N ASP A 542 3.56 22.11 1.84
CA ASP A 542 3.09 21.99 3.23
C ASP A 542 2.21 20.76 3.44
N ALA A 543 1.99 20.42 4.70
CA ALA A 543 0.95 19.51 5.13
C ALA A 543 -0.38 20.27 5.23
N ILE A 544 -1.32 19.98 4.30
CA ILE A 544 -2.62 20.65 4.25
C ILE A 544 -3.69 19.73 4.79
N LYS A 545 -4.33 20.14 5.90
CA LYS A 545 -5.43 19.45 6.53
C LYS A 545 -6.64 20.39 6.66
N GLY A 546 -7.67 20.11 5.90
CA GLY A 546 -8.81 21.03 5.77
C GLY A 546 -8.37 22.39 5.22
N GLN A 547 -8.49 23.46 6.01
CA GLN A 547 -8.05 24.82 5.66
C GLN A 547 -6.69 25.18 6.32
N SER A 548 -6.11 24.30 7.14
CA SER A 548 -4.84 24.53 7.81
C SER A 548 -3.70 24.04 6.95
N ALA A 549 -2.66 24.87 6.81
CA ALA A 549 -1.39 24.51 6.20
C ALA A 549 -0.30 24.54 7.28
N GLU A 550 0.38 23.41 7.48
CA GLU A 550 1.47 23.27 8.44
C GLU A 550 2.78 23.06 7.71
N ALA A 551 3.83 23.70 8.22
CA ALA A 551 5.17 23.53 7.67
C ALA A 551 5.60 22.06 7.75
N ILE A 552 6.23 21.57 6.70
CA ILE A 552 6.94 20.29 6.72
C ILE A 552 8.43 20.58 6.89
N GLU A 553 8.99 20.12 8.00
CA GLU A 553 10.42 20.19 8.23
C GLU A 553 11.16 19.34 7.18
N SER A 554 12.12 19.99 6.51
CA SER A 554 13.00 19.33 5.55
C SER A 554 14.41 19.83 5.75
N TYR A 555 15.37 18.91 5.83
CA TYR A 555 16.79 19.27 5.94
C TYR A 555 17.68 18.25 5.22
N PHE A 556 18.90 18.69 4.96
CA PHE A 556 20.00 17.83 4.54
C PHE A 556 21.31 18.27 5.18
N GLU A 557 22.19 17.29 5.43
CA GLU A 557 23.56 17.51 5.90
C GLU A 557 24.57 17.10 4.84
N THR A 558 25.55 17.97 4.58
CA THR A 558 26.65 17.65 3.68
C THR A 558 27.56 16.58 4.27
N ASN A 559 28.50 16.05 3.50
CA ASN A 559 29.63 15.29 4.04
C ASN A 559 30.57 16.20 4.83
N ASP A 560 31.44 15.61 5.64
CA ASP A 560 32.47 16.33 6.41
C ASP A 560 33.46 17.02 5.48
N ILE A 561 33.76 18.28 5.77
CA ILE A 561 34.77 19.10 5.13
C ILE A 561 35.83 19.53 6.14
N GLY A 562 37.09 19.54 5.72
CA GLY A 562 38.20 19.93 6.58
C GLY A 562 39.54 19.84 5.84
N TRP A 563 40.65 20.00 6.57
CA TRP A 563 42.01 20.01 6.00
C TRP A 563 42.66 18.60 5.97
N ILE A 564 42.02 17.58 6.51
CA ILE A 564 42.61 16.23 6.66
C ILE A 564 42.95 15.58 5.31
N ASN A 565 42.12 15.81 4.28
CA ASN A 565 42.27 15.21 2.96
C ASN A 565 42.82 16.21 1.92
N GLY A 566 43.77 17.06 2.29
CA GLY A 566 44.36 18.03 1.37
C GLY A 566 43.55 19.31 1.20
N GLY A 567 42.57 19.52 2.08
CA GLY A 567 41.66 20.67 2.08
C GLY A 567 40.44 20.47 1.17
N PRO A 568 39.56 21.47 1.14
CA PRO A 568 38.29 21.46 0.46
C PRO A 568 38.32 21.32 -1.08
N THR A 569 39.47 21.21 -1.67
CA THR A 569 39.68 21.05 -3.11
C THR A 569 39.68 19.57 -3.55
N ALA A 570 39.56 18.60 -2.61
CA ALA A 570 39.36 17.22 -2.97
C ALA A 570 37.94 17.04 -3.55
N SER A 571 37.83 16.93 -4.87
CA SER A 571 36.55 16.63 -5.53
C SER A 571 36.01 15.31 -5.05
N PRO A 572 34.68 15.20 -4.81
CA PRO A 572 34.02 13.93 -4.60
C PRO A 572 34.33 12.99 -5.77
N GLY A 573 34.81 11.78 -5.48
CA GLY A 573 35.25 10.82 -6.50
C GLY A 573 36.74 10.82 -6.78
N ASN A 574 37.53 11.78 -6.33
CA ASN A 574 38.95 11.62 -6.11
C ASN A 574 39.12 10.93 -4.75
N THR A 575 39.19 9.62 -4.74
CA THR A 575 39.78 8.90 -3.61
C THR A 575 41.11 9.59 -3.28
N PRO A 576 41.30 10.15 -2.07
CA PRO A 576 42.62 10.62 -1.68
C PRO A 576 43.59 9.48 -1.92
N PRO A 577 44.78 9.75 -2.45
CA PRO A 577 45.79 8.70 -2.57
C PRO A 577 45.94 8.08 -1.17
N GLN A 578 45.91 6.74 -1.09
CA GLN A 578 46.10 6.06 0.16
C GLN A 578 47.32 6.65 0.87
N GLY A 579 47.11 7.20 2.07
CA GLY A 579 48.13 7.92 2.79
C GLY A 579 48.28 9.42 2.49
N GLY A 580 47.18 10.09 2.04
CA GLY A 580 47.14 11.53 1.87
C GLY A 580 47.57 12.28 3.13
N VAL A 581 48.51 13.21 3.01
CA VAL A 581 48.97 14.06 4.11
C VAL A 581 47.98 15.23 4.24
N GLY A 582 47.26 15.26 5.37
CA GLY A 582 46.38 16.36 5.75
C GLY A 582 47.04 17.24 6.81
N ASP A 583 46.61 18.50 6.90
CA ASP A 583 47.07 19.41 7.93
C ASP A 583 46.27 19.26 9.23
N ASN A 584 46.95 19.09 10.35
CA ASN A 584 46.32 18.99 11.68
C ASN A 584 46.03 20.40 12.24
N VAL A 585 45.20 21.15 11.51
CA VAL A 585 44.79 22.53 11.87
C VAL A 585 43.27 22.63 11.92
N TRP A 586 42.79 23.66 12.59
CA TRP A 586 41.39 23.97 12.62
C TRP A 586 40.90 24.53 11.29
N PHE A 587 39.70 24.15 10.88
CA PHE A 587 38.98 24.68 9.76
C PHE A 587 38.11 25.84 10.23
N HIS A 588 38.45 27.09 9.81
CA HIS A 588 37.75 28.31 10.23
C HIS A 588 36.91 28.84 9.09
N ILE A 589 35.57 28.80 9.27
CA ILE A 589 34.60 29.33 8.33
C ILE A 589 34.29 30.78 8.69
N GLU A 590 34.54 31.70 7.75
CA GLU A 590 34.21 33.12 7.88
C GLU A 590 32.90 33.50 7.21
N ARG A 591 32.53 32.78 6.14
CA ARG A 591 31.38 33.11 5.33
C ARG A 591 30.89 31.89 4.54
N VAL A 592 29.58 31.79 4.40
CA VAL A 592 28.92 30.93 3.43
C VAL A 592 28.09 31.78 2.48
N GLU A 593 28.20 31.50 1.18
CA GLU A 593 27.39 32.11 0.13
C GLU A 593 26.39 31.07 -0.36
N PRO A 594 25.12 31.16 0.06
CA PRO A 594 24.11 30.20 -0.32
C PRO A 594 23.64 30.49 -1.76
N ASP A 595 23.51 29.43 -2.55
CA ASP A 595 22.88 29.46 -3.87
C ASP A 595 21.71 28.52 -3.89
N PHE A 596 20.52 29.06 -3.64
CA PHE A 596 19.27 28.32 -3.57
C PHE A 596 18.18 28.96 -4.43
N LEU A 597 17.37 28.11 -5.05
CA LEU A 597 16.02 28.50 -5.41
C LEU A 597 15.17 28.21 -4.18
N GLN A 598 14.79 29.23 -3.41
CA GLN A 598 14.08 29.03 -2.16
C GLN A 598 12.86 29.94 -2.03
N SER A 599 11.87 29.48 -1.27
CA SER A 599 10.80 30.28 -0.70
C SER A 599 10.80 30.14 0.82
N GLY A 600 10.56 31.26 1.52
CA GLY A 600 10.62 31.32 2.97
C GLY A 600 12.04 31.25 3.55
N THR A 601 12.13 31.51 4.84
CA THR A 601 13.37 31.49 5.62
C THR A 601 13.92 30.08 5.75
N MET A 602 15.23 29.93 5.60
CA MET A 602 15.97 28.71 5.91
C MET A 602 17.01 28.98 7.00
N THR A 603 17.49 27.91 7.64
CA THR A 603 18.59 27.99 8.62
C THR A 603 19.78 27.17 8.15
N LEU A 604 20.97 27.66 8.49
CA LEU A 604 22.24 26.95 8.35
C LEU A 604 22.84 26.69 9.72
N GLU A 605 23.20 25.45 9.98
CA GLU A 605 23.97 25.05 11.17
C GLU A 605 25.30 24.45 10.75
N VAL A 606 26.34 24.73 11.53
CA VAL A 606 27.68 24.14 11.37
C VAL A 606 27.84 23.06 12.44
N ILE A 607 27.93 21.81 12.01
CA ILE A 607 28.09 20.64 12.89
C ILE A 607 29.52 20.13 12.71
N GLY A 608 30.20 19.87 13.80
CA GLY A 608 31.58 19.37 13.72
C GLY A 608 32.14 18.94 15.05
N ARG A 609 33.26 18.25 15.00
CA ARG A 609 33.88 17.61 16.13
C ARG A 609 35.39 17.83 16.17
N PRO A 610 36.00 17.77 17.37
CA PRO A 610 37.45 17.95 17.51
C PRO A 610 38.26 16.70 17.16
N TYR A 611 37.67 15.50 17.25
CA TYR A 611 38.31 14.21 16.96
C TYR A 611 37.30 13.29 16.27
N ALA A 612 37.76 12.28 15.55
CA ALA A 612 36.94 11.39 14.73
C ALA A 612 35.76 10.73 15.47
N GLN A 613 35.93 10.40 16.76
CA GLN A 613 34.90 9.78 17.60
C GLN A 613 34.36 10.69 18.70
N ALA A 614 34.69 11.99 18.67
CA ALA A 614 34.14 12.93 19.63
C ALA A 614 32.72 13.31 19.27
N ASP A 615 31.97 13.73 20.28
CA ASP A 615 30.61 14.25 20.09
C ASP A 615 30.60 15.47 19.19
N ASP A 616 29.56 15.59 18.39
CA ASP A 616 29.33 16.73 17.53
C ASP A 616 29.00 17.98 18.34
N LYS A 617 29.58 19.09 17.94
CA LYS A 617 29.21 20.42 18.41
C LYS A 617 28.46 21.14 17.31
N VAL A 618 27.21 21.49 17.59
CA VAL A 618 26.33 22.23 16.68
C VAL A 618 26.41 23.72 16.98
N SER A 619 26.51 24.55 15.95
CA SER A 619 26.45 26.03 16.08
C SER A 619 25.02 26.47 16.45
N GLN A 620 24.87 27.76 16.78
CA GLN A 620 23.56 28.40 16.70
C GLN A 620 23.11 28.42 15.22
N PRO A 621 21.80 28.35 14.94
CA PRO A 621 21.30 28.46 13.57
C PRO A 621 21.50 29.86 13.02
N TYR A 622 22.00 29.93 11.78
CA TYR A 622 22.10 31.15 11.01
C TYR A 622 20.93 31.22 10.05
N GLU A 623 20.04 32.18 10.26
CA GLU A 623 18.88 32.38 9.36
C GLU A 623 19.31 33.10 8.08
N PHE A 624 18.67 32.70 6.96
CA PHE A 624 18.86 33.37 5.67
C PHE A 624 17.57 33.32 4.82
N GLU A 625 17.36 34.39 4.09
CA GLU A 625 16.20 34.65 3.26
C GLU A 625 16.53 34.46 1.76
N PRO A 626 15.53 34.40 0.86
CA PRO A 626 15.75 34.24 -0.59
C PRO A 626 16.68 35.30 -1.21
N ASP A 627 16.78 36.46 -0.62
CA ASP A 627 17.63 37.59 -1.05
C ASP A 627 18.97 37.70 -0.29
N THR A 628 19.25 36.73 0.59
CA THR A 628 20.50 36.72 1.36
C THR A 628 21.67 36.30 0.47
N HIS A 629 22.57 37.23 0.19
CA HIS A 629 23.72 36.96 -0.67
C HIS A 629 24.89 36.27 0.06
N LYS A 630 24.97 36.42 1.38
CA LYS A 630 26.05 35.85 2.20
C LYS A 630 25.62 35.71 3.66
N ILE A 631 26.17 34.71 4.32
CA ILE A 631 26.05 34.47 5.74
C ILE A 631 27.43 34.61 6.36
N ASP A 632 27.69 35.71 7.08
CA ASP A 632 28.97 35.93 7.75
C ASP A 632 28.93 35.17 9.10
N MET A 633 29.98 34.39 9.41
CA MET A 633 30.03 33.54 10.60
C MET A 633 31.47 33.45 11.16
N ARG A 634 31.62 32.90 12.35
CA ARG A 634 32.92 32.65 12.99
C ARG A 634 32.92 31.27 13.62
N GLU A 635 32.89 30.27 12.77
CA GLU A 635 32.86 28.88 13.22
C GLU A 635 34.21 28.20 12.97
N GLN A 636 34.70 27.50 13.98
CA GLN A 636 35.98 26.81 13.93
C GLN A 636 35.83 25.39 14.39
N ARG A 637 36.13 24.45 13.52
CA ARG A 637 36.05 23.00 13.74
C ARG A 637 37.27 22.33 13.12
N ARG A 638 37.53 21.08 13.46
CA ARG A 638 38.54 20.28 12.74
C ARG A 638 37.98 19.77 11.43
N GLU A 639 36.85 19.07 11.56
CA GLU A 639 36.01 18.62 10.50
C GLU A 639 34.59 19.15 10.76
N CYS A 640 33.91 19.54 9.73
CA CYS A 640 32.54 20.04 9.86
C CYS A 640 31.68 19.69 8.66
N ARG A 641 30.41 19.59 8.88
CA ARG A 641 29.37 19.48 7.88
C ARG A 641 28.34 20.59 8.06
N LEU A 642 27.64 20.90 7.01
CA LEU A 642 26.65 21.97 6.99
C LEU A 642 25.25 21.34 6.89
N ARG A 643 24.38 21.69 7.82
CA ARG A 643 22.97 21.36 7.80
C ARG A 643 22.16 22.56 7.34
N PHE A 644 21.37 22.37 6.29
CA PHE A 644 20.41 23.36 5.80
C PHE A 644 19.01 22.87 6.07
N THR A 645 18.20 23.69 6.76
CA THR A 645 16.83 23.32 7.18
C THR A 645 15.82 24.34 6.69
N SER A 646 14.71 23.86 6.14
CA SER A 646 13.50 24.61 5.84
C SER A 646 12.37 24.07 6.73
N ASN A 647 11.80 24.94 7.57
CA ASN A 647 10.71 24.58 8.49
C ASN A 647 9.73 25.75 8.66
N VAL A 648 9.32 26.36 7.56
CA VAL A 648 8.33 27.43 7.53
C VAL A 648 7.21 27.10 6.57
N ALA A 649 5.99 27.57 6.85
CA ALA A 649 4.85 27.39 5.95
C ALA A 649 5.12 28.04 4.59
N GLY A 650 4.83 27.32 3.52
CA GLY A 650 5.16 27.73 2.15
C GLY A 650 6.65 27.60 1.80
N GLY A 651 7.48 27.07 2.71
CA GLY A 651 8.91 26.91 2.50
C GLY A 651 9.23 25.81 1.49
N ASP A 652 10.01 26.14 0.47
CA ASP A 652 10.55 25.20 -0.53
C ASP A 652 12.01 25.56 -0.82
N TYR A 653 12.78 24.59 -1.28
CA TYR A 653 14.13 24.83 -1.73
C TYR A 653 14.60 23.84 -2.79
N GLN A 654 15.51 24.32 -3.62
CA GLN A 654 16.37 23.53 -4.48
C GLN A 654 17.79 24.08 -4.37
N LEU A 655 18.73 23.22 -3.99
CA LEU A 655 20.13 23.62 -3.88
C LEU A 655 20.75 23.86 -5.25
N GLY A 656 21.51 24.95 -5.38
CA GLY A 656 22.49 25.21 -6.44
C GLY A 656 23.91 24.81 -6.01
N LYS A 657 24.80 25.79 -5.95
CA LYS A 657 26.17 25.63 -5.41
C LYS A 657 26.34 26.49 -4.17
N VAL A 658 26.81 25.90 -3.09
CA VAL A 658 27.19 26.64 -1.89
C VAL A 658 28.67 26.92 -1.94
N LEU A 659 29.05 28.19 -1.79
CA LEU A 659 30.45 28.61 -1.68
C LEU A 659 30.79 28.85 -0.21
N VAL A 660 31.89 28.26 0.24
CA VAL A 660 32.39 28.41 1.60
C VAL A 660 33.72 29.15 1.58
N ASN A 661 33.75 30.26 2.29
CA ASN A 661 34.97 31.03 2.51
C ASN A 661 35.60 30.58 3.83
N ALA A 662 36.76 29.95 3.77
CA ALA A 662 37.41 29.44 4.95
C ALA A 662 38.93 29.71 4.95
N ASN A 663 39.48 29.74 6.15
CA ASN A 663 40.89 29.88 6.43
C ASN A 663 41.41 28.75 7.31
N VAL A 664 42.72 28.63 7.34
CA VAL A 664 43.40 27.85 8.38
C VAL A 664 43.16 28.56 9.71
N GLY A 665 42.53 27.87 10.63
CA GLY A 665 42.37 28.33 12.01
C GLY A 665 43.62 28.10 12.86
N ASP A 666 43.41 28.03 14.18
CA ASP A 666 44.51 27.80 15.12
C ASP A 666 45.15 26.43 14.90
N VAL A 667 46.49 26.40 15.05
CA VAL A 667 47.23 25.13 15.06
C VAL A 667 46.88 24.39 16.37
N ARG A 668 46.56 23.13 16.26
CA ARG A 668 46.35 22.31 17.46
C ARG A 668 47.65 22.21 18.24
N GLY A 669 47.63 22.73 19.46
CA GLY A 669 48.67 22.39 20.43
C GLY A 669 48.61 20.92 20.79
N TYR A 670 49.76 20.30 20.95
CA TYR A 670 49.88 18.91 21.44
C TYR A 670 49.40 18.80 22.88
#